data_544ebafd9814489b33399ce0b96d40df
#
_entry.id   544ebafd9814489b33399ce0b96d40df
#
_cell.length_a   1.000
_cell.length_b   1.000
_cell.length_c   1.000
_cell.angle_alpha   90.00
_cell.angle_beta   90.00
_cell.angle_gamma   90.00
#
_symmetry.space_group_name_H-M   'P 1'
#
loop_
_entity.id
_entity.type
_entity.pdbx_description
1 polymer ?
#
loop_
_entity_poly.entity_id
_entity_poly.type
_entity_poly.pdbx_seq_one_letter_code
_entity_poly.pdbx_strand_id
1 'polypeptide(L)'
;MLCLGALTSPAHAATAVTYFVSPSGSDSNPGTSADAPFRTLTKAQTAVRSIDKSTSGPITVMLAGGVYRLSKTLTFSSADSGGGTAGTVWWKAAAGQTPVVSGGVQVTGWSRTSADSSIWSAPAPSGLDTRQLYVNGVRAQRATGSLPVSVTQTATGYTTASGDPMAGWRNRSAIEFVYRGGLGLWTEPRCPVASVTGTAITMAQPCWNNSTRRVMRTDDSGRTYNLVGRKSITEAPTAVENAYELLDKPGEFYLDKTEHRFYYIPRSGQDLTTADVEAPSLDTLVATSGKASDEPSHIGFQGIQFSYANYTTSNTGTGFSEIQATYQVTGSTGYATQGLCTFVSGGTCPYGNWTKMPGALRFTYDSSIHFDHDYFVHLGAAGLDLGNGSQNDTVTACVFTDISGNGLDLGGVDIPQPGSAAQHTSGITVKDSHFYDTATEYHGGVAVDAGYIETSTIAHNQIDHVPYTAISIGWGGWPDKVRLPAQPNYSNNNTISYNLIHDHMSLLGDGGAVYTNGITGTSMSNGEKVVGNVVHDQLNTSGGHVLYTDNGATYVSILGNAVWNINVSPWGSKHVNYTAGDGTYDPTDIEGNYWPNGPSDYDNKKVLIKDNHAITGSAQVPSSIIAAGGIESQYRAILSWQPA
;
A
#
# COMPACT_ATOMS: atom_id res chain seq x y z
N MET A 1 -34.98 28.84 -57.91
CA MET A 1 -34.75 28.15 -56.64
C MET A 1 -33.31 27.61 -56.67
N LEU A 2 -32.34 28.39 -56.18
CA LEU A 2 -30.93 27.98 -56.13
C LEU A 2 -30.69 27.21 -54.83
N CYS A 3 -30.34 25.95 -54.96
CA CYS A 3 -29.78 25.20 -53.83
C CYS A 3 -28.34 25.62 -53.59
N LEU A 4 -28.07 26.35 -52.51
CA LEU A 4 -26.73 26.49 -51.98
C LEU A 4 -26.33 25.17 -51.30
N GLY A 5 -25.47 24.40 -51.97
CA GLY A 5 -24.79 23.28 -51.34
C GLY A 5 -23.76 23.83 -50.31
N ALA A 6 -23.99 23.54 -49.03
CA ALA A 6 -23.00 23.79 -47.99
C ALA A 6 -21.81 22.85 -48.26
N LEU A 7 -20.67 23.42 -48.65
CA LEU A 7 -19.39 22.74 -48.69
C LEU A 7 -18.96 22.49 -47.23
N THR A 8 -19.16 21.27 -46.75
CA THR A 8 -18.53 20.80 -45.50
C THR A 8 -17.02 20.70 -45.78
N SER A 9 -16.25 21.63 -45.26
CA SER A 9 -14.78 21.47 -45.20
C SER A 9 -14.44 20.13 -44.57
N PRO A 10 -13.52 19.34 -45.15
CA PRO A 10 -13.06 18.13 -44.47
C PRO A 10 -12.44 18.52 -43.14
N ALA A 11 -12.95 17.93 -42.07
CA ALA A 11 -12.33 18.08 -40.76
C ALA A 11 -10.86 17.62 -40.91
N HIS A 12 -9.91 18.51 -40.74
CA HIS A 12 -8.49 18.14 -40.67
C HIS A 12 -8.35 17.17 -39.48
N ALA A 13 -7.86 15.97 -39.73
CA ALA A 13 -7.51 15.04 -38.67
C ALA A 13 -6.46 15.74 -37.78
N ALA A 14 -6.75 15.83 -36.49
CA ALA A 14 -5.82 16.45 -35.53
C ALA A 14 -4.49 15.70 -35.54
N THR A 15 -3.37 16.44 -35.63
CA THR A 15 -2.04 15.85 -35.75
C THR A 15 -1.59 15.29 -34.42
N ALA A 16 -1.15 14.03 -34.39
CA ALA A 16 -0.55 13.41 -33.23
C ALA A 16 0.79 14.08 -32.88
N VAL A 17 1.08 14.23 -31.58
CA VAL A 17 2.31 14.82 -31.07
C VAL A 17 3.07 13.75 -30.27
N THR A 18 4.37 13.58 -30.59
CA THR A 18 5.23 12.68 -29.81
C THR A 18 6.47 13.45 -29.36
N TYR A 19 6.73 13.43 -28.05
CA TYR A 19 7.99 13.88 -27.48
C TYR A 19 8.83 12.67 -27.07
N PHE A 20 10.14 12.78 -27.26
CA PHE A 20 11.11 11.75 -26.90
C PHE A 20 11.96 12.24 -25.72
N VAL A 21 12.19 11.34 -24.75
CA VAL A 21 13.01 11.59 -23.57
C VAL A 21 14.04 10.47 -23.43
N SER A 22 15.28 10.84 -23.12
CA SER A 22 16.36 9.87 -22.86
C SER A 22 17.29 10.42 -21.77
N PRO A 23 17.79 9.61 -20.82
CA PRO A 23 18.79 10.04 -19.84
C PRO A 23 20.06 10.62 -20.48
N SER A 24 20.39 10.18 -21.71
CA SER A 24 21.52 10.69 -22.52
C SER A 24 21.16 11.90 -23.40
N GLY A 25 19.90 12.37 -23.36
CA GLY A 25 19.43 13.51 -24.15
C GLY A 25 19.87 14.86 -23.61
N SER A 26 19.27 15.94 -24.12
CA SER A 26 19.51 17.30 -23.67
C SER A 26 18.23 18.11 -23.63
N ASP A 27 18.00 18.89 -22.58
CA ASP A 27 16.83 19.77 -22.46
C ASP A 27 16.89 21.01 -23.39
N SER A 28 18.01 21.21 -24.11
CA SER A 28 18.12 22.15 -25.21
C SER A 28 17.64 21.61 -26.55
N ASN A 29 17.42 20.30 -26.66
CA ASN A 29 16.88 19.66 -27.85
C ASN A 29 15.38 20.00 -28.04
N PRO A 30 14.84 19.86 -29.25
CA PRO A 30 13.40 20.05 -29.50
C PRO A 30 12.53 18.95 -28.95
N GLY A 31 13.08 17.74 -28.68
CA GLY A 31 12.37 16.59 -28.18
C GLY A 31 11.39 15.91 -29.16
N THR A 32 11.36 16.34 -30.42
CA THR A 32 10.40 15.86 -31.43
C THR A 32 10.89 14.66 -32.24
N SER A 33 12.11 14.20 -31.99
CA SER A 33 12.66 12.95 -32.58
C SER A 33 13.50 12.17 -31.59
N ALA A 34 13.66 10.89 -31.84
CA ALA A 34 14.51 10.01 -31.03
C ALA A 34 16.01 10.40 -31.09
N ASP A 35 16.45 11.05 -32.14
CA ASP A 35 17.84 11.49 -32.30
C ASP A 35 18.15 12.79 -31.56
N ALA A 36 17.11 13.54 -31.16
CA ALA A 36 17.24 14.81 -30.43
C ALA A 36 16.26 14.86 -29.25
N PRO A 37 16.34 13.90 -28.30
CA PRO A 37 15.38 13.77 -27.20
C PRO A 37 15.66 14.81 -26.11
N PHE A 38 14.65 15.13 -25.32
CA PHE A 38 14.83 15.77 -24.03
C PHE A 38 15.65 14.90 -23.08
N ARG A 39 16.25 15.49 -22.07
CA ARG A 39 16.94 14.76 -21.03
C ARG A 39 16.03 14.42 -19.85
N THR A 40 15.13 15.36 -19.47
CA THR A 40 14.37 15.24 -18.23
C THR A 40 12.87 15.11 -18.48
N LEU A 41 12.20 14.36 -17.61
CA LEU A 41 10.74 14.25 -17.59
C LEU A 41 10.07 15.62 -17.38
N THR A 42 10.66 16.47 -16.54
CA THR A 42 10.17 17.84 -16.29
C THR A 42 10.17 18.70 -17.56
N LYS A 43 11.16 18.53 -18.44
CA LYS A 43 11.19 19.25 -19.73
C LYS A 43 10.09 18.77 -20.66
N ALA A 44 9.89 17.46 -20.74
CA ALA A 44 8.80 16.88 -21.51
C ALA A 44 7.43 17.33 -20.97
N GLN A 45 7.24 17.35 -19.65
CA GLN A 45 6.03 17.86 -19.02
C GLN A 45 5.75 19.31 -19.39
N THR A 46 6.78 20.16 -19.38
CA THR A 46 6.65 21.56 -19.82
C THR A 46 6.21 21.65 -21.28
N ALA A 47 6.73 20.79 -22.16
CA ALA A 47 6.34 20.74 -23.56
C ALA A 47 4.88 20.28 -23.73
N VAL A 48 4.45 19.25 -23.01
CA VAL A 48 3.04 18.77 -23.01
C VAL A 48 2.09 19.89 -22.57
N ARG A 49 2.43 20.64 -21.53
CA ARG A 49 1.62 21.77 -21.03
C ARG A 49 1.44 22.90 -22.05
N SER A 50 2.38 23.04 -22.98
CA SER A 50 2.32 24.08 -24.02
C SER A 50 1.42 23.72 -25.21
N ILE A 51 0.93 22.48 -25.29
CA ILE A 51 0.05 22.01 -26.37
C ILE A 51 -1.40 22.45 -26.08
N ASP A 52 -2.05 22.99 -27.11
CA ASP A 52 -3.50 23.15 -27.11
C ASP A 52 -4.18 21.78 -27.36
N LYS A 53 -4.62 21.14 -26.28
CA LYS A 53 -5.22 19.80 -26.31
C LYS A 53 -6.61 19.75 -26.94
N SER A 54 -7.26 20.91 -27.11
CA SER A 54 -8.58 21.00 -27.79
C SER A 54 -8.47 20.80 -29.29
N THR A 55 -7.29 21.04 -29.86
CA THR A 55 -7.04 20.98 -31.31
C THR A 55 -5.98 19.93 -31.71
N SER A 56 -5.20 19.42 -30.74
CA SER A 56 -4.19 18.39 -31.00
C SER A 56 -4.83 16.99 -31.19
N GLY A 57 -4.13 16.12 -31.92
CA GLY A 57 -4.37 14.67 -31.88
C GLY A 57 -3.71 14.03 -30.66
N PRO A 58 -3.60 12.69 -30.64
CA PRO A 58 -3.01 11.96 -29.54
C PRO A 58 -1.62 12.48 -29.13
N ILE A 59 -1.38 12.58 -27.81
CA ILE A 59 -0.12 13.06 -27.26
C ILE A 59 0.61 11.91 -26.57
N THR A 60 1.87 11.70 -26.92
CA THR A 60 2.73 10.67 -26.33
C THR A 60 4.07 11.26 -25.91
N VAL A 61 4.50 10.93 -24.70
CA VAL A 61 5.87 11.12 -24.21
C VAL A 61 6.56 9.77 -24.22
N MET A 62 7.47 9.54 -25.15
CA MET A 62 8.17 8.28 -25.35
C MET A 62 9.49 8.29 -24.57
N LEU A 63 9.64 7.36 -23.63
CA LEU A 63 10.81 7.26 -22.76
C LEU A 63 11.75 6.16 -23.26
N ALA A 64 12.99 6.52 -23.55
CA ALA A 64 14.05 5.55 -23.79
C ALA A 64 14.42 4.83 -22.47
N GLY A 65 14.97 3.63 -22.57
CA GLY A 65 15.47 2.88 -21.41
C GLY A 65 16.59 3.63 -20.67
N GLY A 66 16.75 3.28 -19.41
CA GLY A 66 17.72 3.87 -18.50
C GLY A 66 17.08 4.57 -17.30
N VAL A 67 17.91 5.09 -16.40
CA VAL A 67 17.47 5.62 -15.10
C VAL A 67 17.24 7.14 -15.17
N TYR A 68 16.00 7.55 -14.90
CA TYR A 68 15.58 8.94 -14.74
C TYR A 68 15.54 9.31 -13.26
N ARG A 69 16.65 9.80 -12.72
CA ARG A 69 16.75 10.19 -11.31
C ARG A 69 16.03 11.50 -11.06
N LEU A 70 15.03 11.45 -10.20
CA LEU A 70 14.27 12.62 -9.78
C LEU A 70 14.97 13.31 -8.60
N SER A 71 15.17 14.62 -8.71
CA SER A 71 15.62 15.45 -7.59
C SER A 71 14.46 16.04 -6.78
N LYS A 72 13.23 15.91 -7.29
CA LYS A 72 11.97 16.32 -6.67
C LYS A 72 10.81 15.57 -7.31
N THR A 73 9.71 15.48 -6.58
CA THR A 73 8.46 14.89 -7.08
C THR A 73 8.03 15.48 -8.42
N LEU A 74 7.69 14.61 -9.37
CA LEU A 74 7.07 15.02 -10.64
C LEU A 74 5.56 15.21 -10.38
N THR A 75 5.12 16.48 -10.33
CA THR A 75 3.75 16.80 -9.97
C THR A 75 2.91 17.10 -11.22
N PHE A 76 1.82 16.36 -11.38
CA PHE A 76 0.82 16.54 -12.43
C PHE A 76 -0.34 17.41 -11.93
N SER A 77 -0.90 18.21 -12.81
CA SER A 77 -2.05 19.10 -12.59
C SER A 77 -3.00 19.01 -13.79
N SER A 78 -4.11 19.73 -13.74
CA SER A 78 -5.03 19.86 -14.88
C SER A 78 -4.34 20.36 -16.16
N ALA A 79 -3.22 21.12 -16.05
CA ALA A 79 -2.43 21.54 -17.20
C ALA A 79 -1.77 20.35 -17.94
N ASP A 80 -1.61 19.22 -17.31
CA ASP A 80 -1.05 17.99 -17.89
C ASP A 80 -2.13 17.10 -18.51
N SER A 81 -3.42 17.39 -18.23
CA SER A 81 -4.56 16.59 -18.64
C SER A 81 -4.64 16.42 -20.15
N GLY A 82 -5.14 15.25 -20.55
CA GLY A 82 -5.62 15.00 -21.89
C GLY A 82 -7.09 15.40 -22.07
N GLY A 83 -7.80 14.67 -22.90
CA GLY A 83 -9.22 14.85 -23.20
C GLY A 83 -9.48 15.39 -24.59
N GLY A 84 -10.76 15.49 -24.96
CA GLY A 84 -11.15 15.93 -26.29
C GLY A 84 -10.51 15.09 -27.41
N THR A 85 -9.97 15.75 -28.43
CA THR A 85 -9.29 15.08 -29.56
C THR A 85 -7.91 14.52 -29.21
N ALA A 86 -7.28 15.00 -28.15
CA ALA A 86 -5.99 14.48 -27.66
C ALA A 86 -6.15 13.11 -26.99
N GLY A 87 -7.33 12.80 -26.44
CA GLY A 87 -7.54 11.61 -25.62
C GLY A 87 -6.64 11.59 -24.39
N THR A 88 -6.16 10.42 -23.99
CA THR A 88 -5.19 10.28 -22.89
C THR A 88 -3.81 10.74 -23.32
N VAL A 89 -3.14 11.56 -22.49
CA VAL A 89 -1.73 11.88 -22.63
C VAL A 89 -0.90 10.73 -22.06
N TRP A 90 -0.21 10.02 -22.92
CA TRP A 90 0.53 8.83 -22.55
C TRP A 90 2.02 9.10 -22.32
N TRP A 91 2.53 8.64 -21.17
CA TRP A 91 3.94 8.50 -20.86
C TRP A 91 4.31 7.02 -21.04
N LYS A 92 5.09 6.68 -22.08
CA LYS A 92 5.29 5.29 -22.48
C LYS A 92 6.76 4.91 -22.59
N ALA A 93 7.07 3.69 -22.21
CA ALA A 93 8.34 3.09 -22.56
C ALA A 93 8.47 2.94 -24.08
N ALA A 94 9.64 3.21 -24.63
CA ALA A 94 9.98 2.85 -26.00
C ALA A 94 9.99 1.31 -26.15
N ALA A 95 9.59 0.82 -27.30
CA ALA A 95 9.42 -0.61 -27.54
C ALA A 95 10.68 -1.42 -27.15
N GLY A 96 10.50 -2.43 -26.31
CA GLY A 96 11.57 -3.31 -25.83
C GLY A 96 12.56 -2.64 -24.86
N GLN A 97 12.18 -1.50 -24.26
CA GLN A 97 13.01 -0.80 -23.28
C GLN A 97 12.28 -0.65 -21.95
N THR A 98 13.04 -0.55 -20.87
CA THR A 98 12.52 -0.33 -19.52
C THR A 98 13.10 0.97 -18.97
N PRO A 99 12.35 2.08 -19.03
CA PRO A 99 12.69 3.31 -18.33
C PRO A 99 12.43 3.16 -16.83
N VAL A 100 13.38 3.56 -16.00
CA VAL A 100 13.28 3.55 -14.55
C VAL A 100 13.17 4.97 -14.01
N VAL A 101 12.02 5.32 -13.45
CA VAL A 101 11.82 6.59 -12.73
C VAL A 101 12.22 6.36 -11.28
N SER A 102 13.34 6.96 -10.88
CA SER A 102 14.03 6.67 -9.63
C SER A 102 14.07 7.86 -8.67
N GLY A 103 13.75 7.60 -7.38
CA GLY A 103 13.99 8.53 -6.27
C GLY A 103 15.30 8.26 -5.53
N GLY A 104 16.12 7.34 -6.03
CA GLY A 104 17.37 6.92 -5.42
C GLY A 104 18.58 7.80 -5.79
N VAL A 105 19.59 7.69 -4.96
CA VAL A 105 20.93 8.21 -5.21
C VAL A 105 21.92 7.04 -5.19
N GLN A 106 22.89 7.09 -6.10
CA GLN A 106 23.90 6.06 -6.18
C GLN A 106 24.93 6.22 -5.06
N VAL A 107 25.27 5.15 -4.37
CA VAL A 107 26.28 5.11 -3.31
C VAL A 107 27.55 4.45 -3.84
N THR A 108 28.62 5.22 -3.92
CA THR A 108 29.91 4.80 -4.49
C THR A 108 31.04 4.97 -3.46
N GLY A 109 32.23 4.50 -3.82
CA GLY A 109 33.42 4.63 -2.95
C GLY A 109 33.47 3.61 -1.81
N TRP A 110 32.92 2.43 -2.03
CA TRP A 110 32.97 1.32 -1.10
C TRP A 110 34.37 0.81 -0.86
N SER A 111 34.74 0.60 0.39
CA SER A 111 35.99 -0.01 0.80
C SER A 111 35.82 -0.78 2.11
N ARG A 112 36.67 -1.78 2.35
CA ARG A 112 36.66 -2.51 3.63
C ARG A 112 37.03 -1.58 4.78
N THR A 113 36.41 -1.76 5.93
CA THR A 113 36.74 -0.96 7.14
C THR A 113 38.12 -1.29 7.71
N SER A 114 38.60 -2.52 7.50
CA SER A 114 39.99 -2.97 7.71
C SER A 114 40.26 -4.16 6.79
N ALA A 115 41.53 -4.57 6.66
CA ALA A 115 41.94 -5.66 5.75
C ALA A 115 41.21 -6.98 6.03
N ASP A 116 40.96 -7.29 7.30
CA ASP A 116 40.34 -8.56 7.74
C ASP A 116 38.82 -8.41 8.02
N SER A 117 38.24 -7.22 7.79
CA SER A 117 36.83 -6.96 8.08
C SER A 117 35.93 -7.52 6.97
N SER A 118 34.84 -8.16 7.36
CA SER A 118 33.71 -8.45 6.46
C SER A 118 32.88 -7.20 6.15
N ILE A 119 33.00 -6.15 6.97
CA ILE A 119 32.21 -4.91 6.85
C ILE A 119 32.88 -3.96 5.86
N TRP A 120 32.12 -3.54 4.89
CA TRP A 120 32.48 -2.46 3.96
C TRP A 120 31.79 -1.15 4.36
N SER A 121 32.39 -0.03 3.98
CA SER A 121 31.79 1.28 4.19
C SER A 121 31.95 2.17 2.98
N ALA A 122 30.98 3.06 2.77
CA ALA A 122 31.00 4.11 1.76
C ALA A 122 30.51 5.44 2.35
N PRO A 123 30.93 6.60 1.80
CA PRO A 123 30.36 7.89 2.17
C PRO A 123 28.86 7.92 1.82
N ALA A 124 28.04 8.43 2.73
CA ALA A 124 26.66 8.78 2.44
C ALA A 124 26.56 10.25 2.01
N PRO A 125 25.70 10.60 1.05
CA PRO A 125 25.40 11.98 0.72
C PRO A 125 25.03 12.79 1.97
N SER A 126 25.49 14.02 2.05
CA SER A 126 25.19 14.89 3.20
C SER A 126 23.69 15.11 3.35
N GLY A 127 23.17 14.91 4.55
CA GLY A 127 21.73 15.04 4.85
C GLY A 127 20.86 13.89 4.40
N LEU A 128 21.42 12.83 3.81
CA LEU A 128 20.65 11.65 3.45
C LEU A 128 20.14 10.97 4.71
N ASP A 129 18.85 10.74 4.75
CA ASP A 129 18.18 9.82 5.66
C ASP A 129 17.43 8.80 4.82
N THR A 130 17.63 7.52 5.08
CA THR A 130 16.98 6.43 4.36
C THR A 130 16.82 5.21 5.24
N ARG A 131 15.79 4.44 4.96
CA ARG A 131 15.52 3.16 5.64
C ARG A 131 15.96 1.96 4.81
N GLN A 132 16.22 2.16 3.54
CA GLN A 132 16.55 1.09 2.61
C GLN A 132 17.90 1.33 1.93
N LEU A 133 18.54 0.24 1.55
CA LEU A 133 19.72 0.19 0.68
C LEU A 133 19.51 -0.98 -0.28
N TYR A 134 19.87 -0.81 -1.54
CA TYR A 134 19.77 -1.86 -2.56
C TYR A 134 21.14 -2.09 -3.17
N VAL A 135 21.53 -3.35 -3.30
CA VAL A 135 22.81 -3.75 -3.88
C VAL A 135 22.55 -4.68 -5.05
N ASN A 136 22.83 -4.24 -6.26
CA ASN A 136 22.47 -4.91 -7.51
C ASN A 136 20.97 -5.27 -7.56
N GLY A 137 20.09 -4.31 -7.28
CA GLY A 137 18.65 -4.48 -7.26
C GLY A 137 18.09 -5.32 -6.09
N VAL A 138 18.91 -5.79 -5.16
CA VAL A 138 18.47 -6.60 -4.04
C VAL A 138 18.45 -5.78 -2.76
N ARG A 139 17.27 -5.70 -2.10
CA ARG A 139 17.12 -5.01 -0.81
C ARG A 139 18.08 -5.55 0.22
N ALA A 140 18.85 -4.68 0.87
CA ALA A 140 19.63 -4.98 2.05
C ALA A 140 18.74 -4.90 3.30
N GLN A 141 18.95 -5.78 4.24
CA GLN A 141 18.24 -5.75 5.51
C GLN A 141 18.89 -4.71 6.43
N ARG A 142 18.10 -3.93 7.16
CA ARG A 142 18.64 -3.10 8.23
C ARG A 142 19.23 -4.01 9.31
N ALA A 143 20.41 -3.65 9.85
CA ALA A 143 21.04 -4.41 10.92
C ALA A 143 20.03 -4.64 12.06
N THR A 144 19.77 -5.91 12.39
CA THR A 144 18.72 -6.32 13.31
C THR A 144 19.15 -7.47 14.20
N GLY A 145 18.56 -7.54 15.41
CA GLY A 145 18.83 -8.60 16.36
C GLY A 145 17.83 -8.66 17.49
N SER A 146 18.06 -9.60 18.40
CA SER A 146 17.28 -9.71 19.63
C SER A 146 17.67 -8.62 20.62
N LEU A 147 16.74 -8.27 21.52
CA LEU A 147 17.04 -7.41 22.66
C LEU A 147 18.16 -8.05 23.51
N PRO A 148 19.28 -7.35 23.77
CA PRO A 148 20.45 -7.96 24.40
C PRO A 148 20.28 -8.18 25.92
N VAL A 149 19.21 -7.66 26.53
CA VAL A 149 18.96 -7.70 27.97
C VAL A 149 17.46 -7.74 28.24
N SER A 150 17.06 -8.41 29.32
CA SER A 150 15.66 -8.39 29.78
C SER A 150 15.28 -7.01 30.29
N VAL A 151 14.08 -6.56 29.93
CA VAL A 151 13.56 -5.24 30.26
C VAL A 151 12.23 -5.33 31.00
N THR A 152 11.96 -4.32 31.83
CA THR A 152 10.67 -4.08 32.46
C THR A 152 10.13 -2.74 31.99
N GLN A 153 8.88 -2.73 31.52
CA GLN A 153 8.25 -1.51 31.00
C GLN A 153 8.04 -0.47 32.11
N THR A 154 8.23 0.79 31.73
CA THR A 154 7.98 1.98 32.56
C THR A 154 7.04 2.94 31.82
N ALA A 155 6.66 4.03 32.45
CA ALA A 155 5.82 5.05 31.81
C ALA A 155 6.47 5.71 30.56
N THR A 156 7.80 5.71 30.49
CA THR A 156 8.56 6.41 29.44
C THR A 156 9.40 5.48 28.55
N GLY A 157 9.30 4.17 28.77
CA GLY A 157 10.09 3.17 28.05
C GLY A 157 10.34 1.94 28.90
N TYR A 158 11.61 1.64 29.20
CA TYR A 158 11.98 0.43 29.94
C TYR A 158 13.08 0.69 30.95
N THR A 159 13.23 -0.25 31.88
CA THR A 159 14.38 -0.36 32.77
C THR A 159 14.94 -1.78 32.74
N THR A 160 16.25 -1.92 32.95
CA THR A 160 16.97 -3.19 33.08
C THR A 160 17.36 -3.43 34.53
N ALA A 161 17.55 -4.70 34.93
CA ALA A 161 17.99 -5.05 36.29
C ALA A 161 19.47 -4.68 36.57
N SER A 162 20.29 -4.61 35.51
CA SER A 162 21.70 -4.23 35.54
C SER A 162 22.01 -3.32 34.35
N GLY A 163 23.24 -2.79 34.27
CA GLY A 163 23.63 -1.91 33.16
C GLY A 163 23.27 -2.47 31.79
N ASP A 164 22.74 -1.61 30.93
CA ASP A 164 22.28 -1.99 29.58
C ASP A 164 23.48 -1.98 28.60
N PRO A 165 23.76 -3.09 27.90
CA PRO A 165 24.79 -3.12 26.87
C PRO A 165 24.61 -2.04 25.79
N MET A 166 23.36 -1.69 25.43
CA MET A 166 23.06 -0.64 24.46
C MET A 166 23.52 0.76 24.90
N ALA A 167 23.83 0.97 26.18
CA ALA A 167 24.39 2.24 26.66
C ALA A 167 25.77 2.54 26.05
N GLY A 168 26.49 1.50 25.57
CA GLY A 168 27.75 1.63 24.83
C GLY A 168 27.64 1.66 23.32
N TRP A 169 26.44 1.47 22.76
CA TRP A 169 26.23 1.40 21.31
C TRP A 169 26.32 2.79 20.66
N ARG A 170 26.67 2.79 19.36
CA ARG A 170 26.69 4.01 18.56
C ARG A 170 25.28 4.55 18.36
N ASN A 171 25.15 5.84 18.21
CA ASN A 171 23.93 6.54 17.77
C ASN A 171 22.66 5.98 18.41
N ARG A 172 22.63 5.84 19.73
CA ARG A 172 21.53 5.22 20.48
C ARG A 172 20.13 5.75 20.14
N SER A 173 20.02 7.00 19.76
CA SER A 173 18.76 7.62 19.31
C SER A 173 18.32 7.19 17.90
N ALA A 174 19.13 6.43 17.17
CA ALA A 174 18.79 5.82 15.90
C ALA A 174 18.27 4.38 16.05
N ILE A 175 18.41 3.78 17.22
CA ILE A 175 17.90 2.43 17.52
C ILE A 175 16.38 2.44 17.47
N GLU A 176 15.81 1.40 16.88
CA GLU A 176 14.36 1.22 16.77
C GLU A 176 13.94 -0.11 17.40
N PHE A 177 12.87 -0.07 18.18
CA PHE A 177 12.24 -1.25 18.76
C PHE A 177 11.03 -1.67 17.95
N VAL A 178 10.96 -2.94 17.58
CA VAL A 178 9.90 -3.56 16.79
C VAL A 178 9.04 -4.45 17.67
N TYR A 179 7.72 -4.40 17.50
CA TYR A 179 6.75 -5.07 18.37
C TYR A 179 5.75 -5.89 17.54
N ARG A 180 6.16 -7.09 17.11
CA ARG A 180 5.26 -7.96 16.36
C ARG A 180 4.08 -8.40 17.22
N GLY A 181 2.86 -8.16 16.74
CA GLY A 181 1.64 -8.39 17.49
C GLY A 181 1.40 -7.40 18.64
N GLY A 182 2.16 -6.31 18.73
CA GLY A 182 2.17 -5.42 19.88
C GLY A 182 0.85 -4.70 20.15
N LEU A 183 0.15 -4.23 19.12
CA LEU A 183 -1.17 -3.60 19.22
C LEU A 183 -2.31 -4.55 18.82
N GLY A 184 -2.00 -5.74 18.39
CA GLY A 184 -2.90 -6.82 17.97
C GLY A 184 -2.14 -7.78 17.06
N LEU A 185 -2.62 -9.00 16.89
CA LEU A 185 -1.98 -10.03 16.06
C LEU A 185 -1.70 -9.56 14.61
N TRP A 186 -2.43 -8.53 14.18
CA TRP A 186 -2.42 -7.95 12.84
C TRP A 186 -1.46 -6.77 12.68
N THR A 187 -0.63 -6.43 13.67
CA THR A 187 0.22 -5.25 13.67
C THR A 187 1.68 -5.55 13.95
N GLU A 188 2.58 -4.70 13.44
CA GLU A 188 3.99 -4.65 13.82
C GLU A 188 4.45 -3.21 14.01
N PRO A 189 4.02 -2.52 15.09
CA PRO A 189 4.45 -1.15 15.37
C PRO A 189 5.95 -1.08 15.66
N ARG A 190 6.53 0.11 15.40
CA ARG A 190 7.95 0.41 15.57
C ARG A 190 8.12 1.75 16.27
N CYS A 191 8.92 1.79 17.31
CA CYS A 191 9.21 3.03 18.02
C CYS A 191 10.71 3.26 18.21
N PRO A 192 11.22 4.45 17.87
CA PRO A 192 12.60 4.80 18.11
C PRO A 192 12.90 4.91 19.61
N VAL A 193 14.16 4.62 19.98
CA VAL A 193 14.72 4.90 21.28
C VAL A 193 15.19 6.35 21.32
N ALA A 194 14.81 7.13 22.32
CA ALA A 194 15.30 8.49 22.51
C ALA A 194 16.67 8.51 23.20
N SER A 195 16.85 7.66 24.22
CA SER A 195 18.13 7.55 24.93
C SER A 195 18.26 6.24 25.71
N VAL A 196 19.51 5.81 25.92
CA VAL A 196 19.88 4.73 26.85
C VAL A 196 20.89 5.30 27.85
N THR A 197 20.58 5.25 29.15
CA THR A 197 21.43 5.78 30.19
C THR A 197 21.40 4.86 31.41
N GLY A 198 22.54 4.22 31.71
CA GLY A 198 22.62 3.24 32.79
C GLY A 198 21.66 2.08 32.61
N THR A 199 20.64 1.98 33.45
CA THR A 199 19.59 0.96 33.36
C THR A 199 18.31 1.48 32.68
N ALA A 200 18.23 2.75 32.31
CA ALA A 200 17.04 3.37 31.75
C ALA A 200 17.09 3.46 30.22
N ILE A 201 16.05 2.95 29.55
CA ILE A 201 15.80 3.12 28.14
C ILE A 201 14.58 4.04 28.00
N THR A 202 14.77 5.23 27.46
CA THR A 202 13.70 6.19 27.20
C THR A 202 13.30 6.09 25.74
N MET A 203 12.01 5.88 25.48
CA MET A 203 11.46 5.77 24.13
C MET A 203 11.08 7.14 23.56
N ALA A 204 11.17 7.28 22.26
CA ALA A 204 10.85 8.53 21.57
C ALA A 204 9.35 8.86 21.62
N GLN A 205 9.06 10.15 21.67
CA GLN A 205 7.71 10.69 21.66
C GLN A 205 7.42 11.36 20.30
N PRO A 206 6.20 11.28 19.80
CA PRO A 206 4.98 10.76 20.42
C PRO A 206 4.74 9.25 20.24
N CYS A 207 5.62 8.52 19.53
CA CYS A 207 5.42 7.09 19.23
C CYS A 207 5.09 6.26 20.48
N TRP A 208 5.87 6.40 21.53
CA TRP A 208 5.67 5.62 22.75
C TRP A 208 4.30 5.85 23.40
N ASN A 209 3.87 7.12 23.51
CA ASN A 209 2.54 7.43 24.02
C ASN A 209 1.44 6.88 23.12
N ASN A 210 1.57 7.04 21.81
CA ASN A 210 0.59 6.57 20.84
C ASN A 210 0.47 5.04 20.86
N SER A 211 1.55 4.34 21.15
CA SER A 211 1.59 2.88 21.19
C SER A 211 1.20 2.27 22.55
N THR A 212 1.35 3.02 23.66
CA THR A 212 1.17 2.47 25.02
C THR A 212 0.00 3.07 25.79
N ARG A 213 -0.47 4.25 25.44
CA ARG A 213 -1.58 4.92 26.11
C ARG A 213 -2.90 4.64 25.42
N ARG A 214 -3.97 4.62 26.23
CA ARG A 214 -5.35 4.48 25.77
C ARG A 214 -6.26 5.41 26.57
N VAL A 215 -7.24 5.98 25.89
CA VAL A 215 -8.28 6.80 26.52
C VAL A 215 -9.61 6.09 26.32
N MET A 216 -10.30 5.82 27.41
CA MET A 216 -11.63 5.24 27.37
C MET A 216 -12.68 6.33 27.10
N ARG A 217 -13.62 6.03 26.23
CA ARG A 217 -14.79 6.86 25.95
C ARG A 217 -16.06 6.02 26.05
N THR A 218 -17.13 6.61 26.53
CA THR A 218 -18.44 5.98 26.58
C THR A 218 -19.35 6.70 25.59
N ASP A 219 -20.04 5.96 24.73
CA ASP A 219 -21.01 6.50 23.77
C ASP A 219 -22.38 6.76 24.44
N ASP A 220 -23.31 7.34 23.66
CA ASP A 220 -24.68 7.66 24.11
C ASP A 220 -25.50 6.40 24.48
N SER A 221 -25.08 5.23 24.05
CA SER A 221 -25.71 3.95 24.42
C SER A 221 -25.12 3.33 25.69
N GLY A 222 -24.14 3.97 26.32
CA GLY A 222 -23.45 3.49 27.52
C GLY A 222 -22.31 2.51 27.24
N ARG A 223 -21.92 2.26 25.98
CA ARG A 223 -20.81 1.38 25.63
C ARG A 223 -19.49 2.10 25.77
N THR A 224 -18.51 1.43 26.36
CA THR A 224 -17.19 1.99 26.60
C THR A 224 -16.16 1.38 25.65
N TYR A 225 -15.36 2.23 25.02
CA TYR A 225 -14.33 1.89 24.04
C TYR A 225 -12.98 2.49 24.38
N ASN A 226 -11.92 1.80 23.98
CA ASN A 226 -10.61 2.42 23.81
C ASN A 226 -10.65 3.29 22.54
N LEU A 227 -10.11 4.50 22.60
CA LEU A 227 -10.05 5.37 21.42
C LEU A 227 -9.09 4.84 20.35
N VAL A 228 -8.03 4.16 20.76
CA VAL A 228 -7.01 3.65 19.84
C VAL A 228 -6.83 2.16 20.10
N GLY A 229 -7.24 1.31 19.16
CA GLY A 229 -7.10 -0.13 19.22
C GLY A 229 -7.60 -0.75 20.55
N ARG A 230 -7.57 -2.05 20.63
CA ARG A 230 -7.99 -2.78 21.83
C ARG A 230 -6.85 -3.03 22.81
N LYS A 231 -5.62 -3.00 22.32
CA LYS A 231 -4.41 -3.25 23.09
C LYS A 231 -3.51 -2.05 23.13
N SER A 232 -2.62 -2.03 24.09
CA SER A 232 -1.46 -1.18 24.16
C SER A 232 -0.23 -2.08 24.24
N ILE A 233 0.90 -1.61 23.76
CA ILE A 233 2.14 -2.34 23.94
C ILE A 233 2.43 -2.42 25.43
N THR A 234 2.51 -3.63 25.96
CA THR A 234 2.82 -3.92 27.36
C THR A 234 4.00 -4.88 27.52
N GLU A 235 4.55 -5.33 26.40
CA GLU A 235 5.58 -6.36 26.34
C GLU A 235 6.92 -5.78 25.87
N ALA A 236 7.97 -6.58 26.03
CA ALA A 236 9.27 -6.27 25.48
C ALA A 236 9.22 -6.27 23.94
N PRO A 237 10.10 -5.52 23.25
CA PRO A 237 10.20 -5.58 21.81
C PRO A 237 10.60 -6.97 21.33
N THR A 238 10.07 -7.34 20.17
CA THR A 238 10.38 -8.62 19.50
C THR A 238 11.69 -8.57 18.74
N ALA A 239 12.13 -7.35 18.34
CA ALA A 239 13.41 -7.12 17.69
C ALA A 239 13.93 -5.72 17.99
N VAL A 240 15.24 -5.55 17.82
CA VAL A 240 15.95 -4.27 17.83
C VAL A 240 16.56 -4.08 16.45
N GLU A 241 16.39 -2.91 15.86
CA GLU A 241 16.90 -2.58 14.53
C GLU A 241 17.75 -1.32 14.54
N ASN A 242 18.51 -1.16 13.45
CA ASN A 242 19.28 0.03 13.13
C ASN A 242 20.37 0.38 14.17
N ALA A 243 21.15 -0.60 14.54
CA ALA A 243 22.35 -0.42 15.35
C ALA A 243 23.57 -1.02 14.65
N TYR A 244 24.70 -0.32 14.68
CA TYR A 244 25.96 -0.82 14.12
C TYR A 244 26.40 -2.15 14.75
N GLU A 245 26.16 -2.29 16.04
CA GLU A 245 26.52 -3.45 16.85
C GLU A 245 25.71 -4.71 16.52
N LEU A 246 24.64 -4.55 15.73
CA LEU A 246 23.83 -5.66 15.20
C LEU A 246 24.19 -6.01 13.74
N LEU A 247 25.18 -5.34 13.15
CA LEU A 247 25.63 -5.60 11.78
C LEU A 247 26.54 -6.83 11.78
N ASP A 248 25.96 -8.02 11.66
CA ASP A 248 26.66 -9.29 11.85
C ASP A 248 26.42 -10.34 10.75
N LYS A 249 25.49 -10.08 9.79
CA LYS A 249 25.13 -11.04 8.73
C LYS A 249 25.31 -10.48 7.32
N PRO A 250 25.67 -11.33 6.35
CA PRO A 250 25.69 -10.94 4.94
C PRO A 250 24.33 -10.40 4.47
N GLY A 251 24.36 -9.27 3.80
CA GLY A 251 23.17 -8.57 3.30
C GLY A 251 22.60 -7.55 4.26
N GLU A 252 23.16 -7.40 5.46
CA GLU A 252 22.76 -6.34 6.38
C GLU A 252 23.51 -5.03 6.15
N PHE A 253 22.83 -3.91 6.42
CA PHE A 253 23.40 -2.57 6.35
C PHE A 253 23.06 -1.73 7.58
N TYR A 254 23.88 -0.73 7.82
CA TYR A 254 23.67 0.33 8.80
C TYR A 254 24.05 1.69 8.19
N LEU A 255 23.22 2.70 8.38
CA LEU A 255 23.51 4.09 8.03
C LEU A 255 23.87 4.87 9.28
N ASP A 256 25.15 5.24 9.41
CA ASP A 256 25.60 6.19 10.43
C ASP A 256 25.37 7.62 9.96
N LYS A 257 24.30 8.24 10.48
CA LYS A 257 23.95 9.62 10.13
C LYS A 257 24.89 10.65 10.78
N THR A 258 25.63 10.26 11.80
CA THR A 258 26.63 11.13 12.47
C THR A 258 27.94 11.17 11.70
N GLU A 259 28.40 10.01 11.25
CA GLU A 259 29.61 9.89 10.44
C GLU A 259 29.36 10.10 8.95
N HIS A 260 28.11 10.19 8.52
CA HIS A 260 27.68 10.23 7.11
C HIS A 260 28.27 9.06 6.31
N ARG A 261 28.06 7.82 6.81
CA ARG A 261 28.60 6.61 6.18
C ARG A 261 27.60 5.47 6.20
N PHE A 262 27.55 4.75 5.09
CA PHE A 262 26.97 3.43 5.04
C PHE A 262 27.99 2.38 5.49
N TYR A 263 27.49 1.36 6.17
CA TYR A 263 28.19 0.12 6.49
C TYR A 263 27.34 -1.03 5.98
N TYR A 264 27.98 -2.02 5.36
CA TYR A 264 27.31 -3.15 4.75
C TYR A 264 28.20 -4.41 4.79
N ILE A 265 27.61 -5.57 5.00
CA ILE A 265 28.27 -6.87 4.84
C ILE A 265 27.81 -7.48 3.50
N PRO A 266 28.71 -7.61 2.51
CA PRO A 266 28.34 -8.17 1.20
C PRO A 266 27.82 -9.60 1.31
N ARG A 267 26.82 -9.92 0.50
CA ARG A 267 26.41 -11.30 0.27
C ARG A 267 27.49 -12.05 -0.53
N SER A 268 27.47 -13.39 -0.47
CA SER A 268 28.41 -14.21 -1.25
C SER A 268 28.34 -13.83 -2.74
N GLY A 269 29.51 -13.61 -3.33
CA GLY A 269 29.63 -13.24 -4.75
C GLY A 269 29.42 -11.76 -5.09
N GLN A 270 29.08 -10.90 -4.13
CA GLN A 270 28.98 -9.45 -4.37
C GLN A 270 30.36 -8.78 -4.31
N ASP A 271 30.70 -8.00 -5.34
CA ASP A 271 31.86 -7.11 -5.39
C ASP A 271 31.39 -5.65 -5.32
N LEU A 272 31.53 -5.01 -4.16
CA LEU A 272 31.10 -3.63 -3.95
C LEU A 272 31.93 -2.58 -4.71
N THR A 273 33.06 -2.96 -5.30
CA THR A 273 33.84 -2.05 -6.12
C THR A 273 33.18 -1.80 -7.50
N THR A 274 32.30 -2.73 -7.91
CA THR A 274 31.61 -2.70 -9.20
C THR A 274 30.09 -2.78 -9.07
N ALA A 275 29.56 -3.10 -7.87
CA ALA A 275 28.13 -3.22 -7.64
C ALA A 275 27.41 -1.89 -7.87
N ASP A 276 26.20 -1.98 -8.42
CA ASP A 276 25.24 -0.90 -8.39
C ASP A 276 24.59 -0.83 -7.01
N VAL A 277 24.81 0.28 -6.30
CA VAL A 277 24.27 0.47 -4.95
C VAL A 277 23.43 1.73 -4.91
N GLU A 278 22.13 1.54 -4.64
CA GLU A 278 21.13 2.61 -4.61
C GLU A 278 20.59 2.82 -3.20
N ALA A 279 20.50 4.08 -2.78
CA ALA A 279 19.84 4.50 -1.56
C ALA A 279 18.66 5.43 -1.89
N PRO A 280 17.43 5.09 -1.48
CA PRO A 280 16.27 5.97 -1.65
C PRO A 280 16.49 7.32 -0.94
N SER A 281 16.09 8.41 -1.59
CA SER A 281 16.26 9.77 -1.06
C SER A 281 15.00 10.65 -1.21
N LEU A 282 14.08 10.27 -2.07
CA LEU A 282 12.86 11.01 -2.35
C LEU A 282 11.64 10.18 -1.93
N ASP A 283 10.78 10.70 -1.07
CA ASP A 283 9.63 9.95 -0.52
C ASP A 283 8.51 9.76 -1.56
N THR A 284 8.31 10.73 -2.46
CA THR A 284 7.25 10.67 -3.47
C THR A 284 7.83 10.92 -4.85
N LEU A 285 7.65 9.99 -5.78
CA LEU A 285 8.16 10.08 -7.15
C LEU A 285 7.22 10.90 -8.02
N VAL A 286 5.93 10.55 -8.00
CA VAL A 286 4.88 11.18 -8.81
C VAL A 286 3.72 11.56 -7.89
N ALA A 287 3.13 12.72 -8.12
CA ALA A 287 1.93 13.13 -7.41
C ALA A 287 1.00 13.94 -8.32
N THR A 288 -0.29 13.92 -8.03
CA THR A 288 -1.22 14.92 -8.55
C THR A 288 -1.37 16.09 -7.57
N SER A 289 -1.72 17.25 -8.09
CA SER A 289 -2.14 18.42 -7.30
C SER A 289 -3.62 18.72 -7.48
N GLY A 290 -4.43 17.67 -7.69
CA GLY A 290 -5.86 17.77 -7.97
C GLY A 290 -6.67 18.35 -6.82
N LYS A 291 -7.79 18.96 -7.18
CA LYS A 291 -8.85 19.43 -6.29
C LYS A 291 -10.18 19.11 -6.95
N ALA A 292 -11.22 18.91 -6.18
CA ALA A 292 -12.58 18.65 -6.71
C ALA A 292 -13.09 19.68 -7.73
N SER A 293 -12.47 20.86 -7.84
CA SER A 293 -12.79 21.91 -8.81
C SER A 293 -11.78 22.04 -9.97
N ASP A 294 -10.68 21.29 -9.94
CA ASP A 294 -9.57 21.38 -10.91
C ASP A 294 -8.79 20.04 -10.89
N GLU A 295 -9.38 19.04 -11.54
CA GLU A 295 -8.90 17.66 -11.51
C GLU A 295 -7.95 17.37 -12.68
N PRO A 296 -6.73 16.85 -12.43
CA PRO A 296 -5.93 16.22 -13.47
C PRO A 296 -6.69 15.02 -14.05
N SER A 297 -6.66 14.87 -15.38
CA SER A 297 -7.42 13.78 -16.00
C SER A 297 -6.81 13.29 -17.31
N HIS A 298 -7.18 12.06 -17.69
CA HIS A 298 -6.75 11.45 -18.96
C HIS A 298 -5.23 11.46 -19.10
N ILE A 299 -4.53 10.93 -18.10
CA ILE A 299 -3.08 10.75 -18.07
C ILE A 299 -2.80 9.25 -17.94
N GLY A 300 -1.91 8.73 -18.78
CA GLY A 300 -1.55 7.32 -18.76
C GLY A 300 -0.04 7.10 -18.65
N PHE A 301 0.32 6.05 -17.94
CA PHE A 301 1.67 5.51 -17.83
C PHE A 301 1.67 4.11 -18.44
N GLN A 302 2.76 3.74 -19.15
CA GLN A 302 2.83 2.42 -19.77
C GLN A 302 4.25 1.91 -19.88
N GLY A 303 4.52 0.77 -19.25
CA GLY A 303 5.78 0.08 -19.33
C GLY A 303 6.93 0.74 -18.54
N ILE A 304 6.61 1.57 -17.56
CA ILE A 304 7.58 2.33 -16.75
C ILE A 304 7.82 1.61 -15.44
N GLN A 305 9.06 1.51 -15.00
CA GLN A 305 9.43 1.08 -13.65
C GLN A 305 9.57 2.30 -12.75
N PHE A 306 8.85 2.32 -11.62
CA PHE A 306 8.96 3.33 -10.55
C PHE A 306 9.67 2.68 -9.37
N SER A 307 10.82 3.26 -8.94
CA SER A 307 11.69 2.61 -7.97
C SER A 307 12.40 3.59 -7.04
N TYR A 308 12.86 3.03 -5.91
CA TYR A 308 13.74 3.70 -4.96
C TYR A 308 13.12 4.95 -4.32
N ALA A 309 11.82 4.87 -3.99
CA ALA A 309 11.21 5.84 -3.10
C ALA A 309 11.53 5.50 -1.64
N ASN A 310 11.58 6.53 -0.79
CA ASN A 310 11.91 6.46 0.63
C ASN A 310 10.66 6.62 1.51
N TYR A 311 10.82 6.42 2.82
CA TYR A 311 9.82 6.80 3.84
C TYR A 311 10.52 7.02 5.17
N THR A 312 10.73 8.26 5.55
CA THR A 312 11.55 8.63 6.71
C THR A 312 10.75 9.03 7.94
N THR A 313 9.43 9.10 7.87
CA THR A 313 8.59 9.45 9.02
C THR A 313 8.84 8.54 10.22
N SER A 314 9.02 7.24 9.99
CA SER A 314 9.32 6.25 11.03
C SER A 314 10.68 6.45 11.69
N ASN A 315 11.63 7.16 11.07
CA ASN A 315 12.93 7.51 11.67
C ASN A 315 12.85 8.66 12.67
N THR A 316 11.72 9.35 12.72
CA THR A 316 11.47 10.47 13.64
C THR A 316 10.85 9.98 14.94
N GLY A 317 10.69 10.86 15.92
CA GLY A 317 9.96 10.54 17.16
C GLY A 317 8.50 10.09 16.93
N THR A 318 7.92 10.34 15.76
CA THR A 318 6.59 9.81 15.36
C THR A 318 6.60 8.29 15.32
N GLY A 319 7.70 7.66 14.88
CA GLY A 319 7.80 6.22 14.70
C GLY A 319 6.70 5.67 13.80
N PHE A 320 6.27 4.45 14.08
CA PHE A 320 5.19 3.78 13.36
C PHE A 320 4.25 3.08 14.35
N SER A 321 3.29 3.83 14.89
CA SER A 321 2.28 3.31 15.83
C SER A 321 1.10 2.75 15.02
N GLU A 322 1.28 1.55 14.50
CA GLU A 322 0.36 0.90 13.59
C GLU A 322 -0.96 0.51 14.24
N ILE A 323 -2.05 0.69 13.52
CA ILE A 323 -3.38 0.21 13.89
C ILE A 323 -3.73 -1.07 13.12
N GLN A 324 -3.64 -1.03 11.80
CA GLN A 324 -3.83 -2.13 10.86
C GLN A 324 -3.59 -1.64 9.43
N ALA A 325 -3.20 -2.50 8.48
CA ALA A 325 -3.06 -2.18 7.05
C ALA A 325 -2.26 -0.88 6.80
N THR A 326 -1.18 -0.66 7.58
CA THR A 326 -0.35 0.55 7.61
C THR A 326 -1.02 1.86 8.05
N TYR A 327 -2.28 1.85 8.46
CA TYR A 327 -2.84 2.99 9.19
C TYR A 327 -2.18 3.13 10.55
N GLN A 328 -1.88 4.34 10.95
CA GLN A 328 -1.12 4.63 12.16
C GLN A 328 -1.73 5.78 12.97
N VAL A 329 -1.41 5.80 14.24
CA VAL A 329 -1.69 6.93 15.14
C VAL A 329 -0.54 7.90 15.11
N THR A 330 -0.81 9.17 14.83
CA THR A 330 0.19 10.23 14.76
C THR A 330 -0.19 11.44 15.63
N GLY A 331 0.73 12.40 15.76
CA GLY A 331 0.53 13.61 16.55
C GLY A 331 0.85 13.44 18.04
N SER A 332 1.10 14.55 18.71
CA SER A 332 1.56 14.57 20.11
C SER A 332 0.55 13.99 21.13
N THR A 333 -0.72 14.02 20.79
CA THR A 333 -1.84 13.49 21.59
C THR A 333 -2.68 12.48 20.83
N GLY A 334 -2.10 11.84 19.82
CA GLY A 334 -2.82 10.91 18.94
C GLY A 334 -3.54 9.81 19.71
N TYR A 335 -2.91 9.25 20.76
CA TYR A 335 -3.54 8.26 21.64
C TYR A 335 -4.85 8.72 22.29
N ALA A 336 -5.09 10.02 22.38
CA ALA A 336 -6.29 10.61 22.99
C ALA A 336 -7.32 11.14 21.97
N THR A 337 -6.91 11.34 20.71
CA THR A 337 -7.74 12.01 19.70
C THR A 337 -7.95 11.17 18.44
N GLN A 338 -7.02 10.26 18.13
CA GLN A 338 -7.15 9.37 16.98
C GLN A 338 -7.66 8.01 17.41
N GLY A 339 -8.30 7.32 16.54
CA GLY A 339 -8.85 5.99 16.81
C GLY A 339 -10.32 5.94 16.46
N LEU A 340 -11.06 5.06 17.16
CA LEU A 340 -12.43 4.69 16.83
C LEU A 340 -13.38 5.84 16.69
N CYS A 341 -13.14 6.99 16.73
CA CYS A 341 -13.99 8.15 16.53
C CYS A 341 -14.21 9.02 17.76
N THR A 342 -14.48 10.27 17.51
CA THR A 342 -15.23 11.10 18.42
C THR A 342 -16.71 10.84 18.17
N PHE A 343 -17.42 10.22 19.10
CA PHE A 343 -18.84 9.97 18.97
C PHE A 343 -19.59 11.28 18.86
N VAL A 344 -20.19 11.51 17.69
CA VAL A 344 -21.04 12.67 17.43
C VAL A 344 -22.48 12.19 17.46
N SER A 345 -23.32 12.80 18.30
CA SER A 345 -24.72 12.41 18.39
C SER A 345 -25.39 12.47 17.02
N GLY A 346 -25.97 11.34 16.58
CA GLY A 346 -26.60 11.23 15.27
C GLY A 346 -25.68 11.21 14.05
N GLY A 347 -24.34 11.22 14.24
CA GLY A 347 -23.39 11.24 13.13
C GLY A 347 -22.65 9.91 12.92
N THR A 348 -21.97 9.77 11.79
CA THR A 348 -20.97 8.73 11.55
C THR A 348 -19.76 8.94 12.45
N CYS A 349 -18.91 7.96 12.49
CA CYS A 349 -17.73 7.94 13.33
C CYS A 349 -16.49 7.64 12.46
N PRO A 350 -16.05 8.61 11.63
CA PRO A 350 -15.03 8.38 10.64
C PRO A 350 -13.66 8.14 11.28
N TYR A 351 -12.83 7.36 10.61
CA TYR A 351 -11.40 7.19 10.93
C TYR A 351 -10.55 8.42 10.54
N GLY A 352 -11.14 9.59 10.38
CA GLY A 352 -10.48 10.80 9.91
C GLY A 352 -9.26 11.25 10.68
N ASN A 353 -9.05 10.70 11.87
CA ASN A 353 -7.87 10.97 12.68
C ASN A 353 -6.76 9.91 12.50
N TRP A 354 -6.99 8.86 11.74
CA TRP A 354 -5.94 7.91 11.40
C TRP A 354 -5.13 8.42 10.22
N THR A 355 -3.84 8.22 10.28
CA THR A 355 -2.92 8.62 9.22
C THR A 355 -2.61 7.40 8.36
N LYS A 356 -2.95 7.48 7.07
CA LYS A 356 -2.56 6.49 6.08
C LYS A 356 -1.08 6.63 5.74
N MET A 357 -0.37 5.52 5.53
CA MET A 357 0.98 5.55 4.97
C MET A 357 0.91 6.12 3.54
N PRO A 358 1.75 7.08 3.16
CA PRO A 358 1.67 7.67 1.82
C PRO A 358 2.16 6.72 0.74
N GLY A 359 1.56 6.77 -0.44
CA GLY A 359 2.11 6.11 -1.63
C GLY A 359 3.37 6.77 -2.17
N ALA A 360 4.28 5.98 -2.73
CA ALA A 360 5.41 6.49 -3.53
C ALA A 360 4.92 7.23 -4.79
N LEU A 361 3.79 6.80 -5.35
CA LEU A 361 2.99 7.54 -6.31
C LEU A 361 1.65 7.89 -5.65
N ARG A 362 1.23 9.18 -5.73
CA ARG A 362 0.05 9.69 -5.00
C ARG A 362 -0.87 10.46 -5.92
N PHE A 363 -2.10 9.98 -6.04
CA PHE A 363 -3.14 10.56 -6.88
C PHE A 363 -4.34 10.88 -6.00
N THR A 364 -4.89 12.08 -6.14
CA THR A 364 -6.07 12.53 -5.40
C THR A 364 -6.82 13.55 -6.22
N TYR A 365 -8.16 13.49 -6.20
CA TYR A 365 -9.02 14.37 -6.99
C TYR A 365 -8.57 14.42 -8.44
N ASP A 366 -8.58 13.28 -9.07
CA ASP A 366 -8.21 13.06 -10.47
C ASP A 366 -9.20 12.11 -11.14
N SER A 367 -9.09 11.96 -12.44
CA SER A 367 -9.97 11.05 -13.16
C SER A 367 -9.32 10.49 -14.42
N SER A 368 -9.65 9.23 -14.70
CA SER A 368 -9.13 8.54 -15.90
C SER A 368 -7.60 8.55 -15.96
N ILE A 369 -6.99 8.21 -14.82
CA ILE A 369 -5.56 7.93 -14.74
C ILE A 369 -5.35 6.45 -15.05
N HIS A 370 -4.38 6.14 -15.89
CA HIS A 370 -4.15 4.79 -16.37
C HIS A 370 -2.73 4.34 -16.10
N PHE A 371 -2.59 3.18 -15.46
CA PHE A 371 -1.35 2.42 -15.33
C PHE A 371 -1.50 1.12 -16.11
N ASP A 372 -0.64 0.91 -17.10
CA ASP A 372 -0.71 -0.22 -18.00
C ASP A 372 0.66 -0.87 -18.19
N HIS A 373 0.87 -2.10 -17.70
CA HIS A 373 2.17 -2.79 -17.70
C HIS A 373 3.27 -2.00 -17.00
N ASP A 374 2.94 -1.25 -15.94
CA ASP A 374 3.92 -0.53 -15.12
C ASP A 374 4.40 -1.39 -13.95
N TYR A 375 5.56 -1.02 -13.40
CA TYR A 375 6.25 -1.78 -12.38
C TYR A 375 6.55 -0.91 -11.17
N PHE A 376 6.02 -1.28 -10.01
CA PHE A 376 6.20 -0.60 -8.72
C PHE A 376 7.12 -1.46 -7.87
N VAL A 377 8.37 -1.04 -7.72
CA VAL A 377 9.44 -1.90 -7.20
C VAL A 377 10.38 -1.12 -6.29
N HIS A 378 10.85 -1.72 -5.21
CA HIS A 378 11.83 -1.11 -4.31
C HIS A 378 11.34 0.21 -3.70
N LEU A 379 10.15 0.19 -3.13
CA LEU A 379 9.50 1.40 -2.60
C LEU A 379 9.43 1.36 -1.07
N GLY A 380 9.69 2.50 -0.43
CA GLY A 380 9.89 2.61 1.02
C GLY A 380 8.61 2.80 1.83
N ALA A 381 7.47 3.05 1.18
CA ALA A 381 6.15 3.22 1.79
C ALA A 381 5.12 2.36 1.05
N ALA A 382 3.88 2.82 0.87
CA ALA A 382 2.97 2.18 -0.07
C ALA A 382 3.42 2.42 -1.53
N GLY A 383 3.07 1.52 -2.45
CA GLY A 383 3.47 1.62 -3.85
C GLY A 383 2.73 2.73 -4.58
N LEU A 384 1.45 2.55 -4.78
CA LEU A 384 0.55 3.49 -5.45
C LEU A 384 -0.62 3.85 -4.53
N ASP A 385 -1.02 5.10 -4.49
CA ASP A 385 -2.18 5.61 -3.76
C ASP A 385 -3.12 6.34 -4.72
N LEU A 386 -4.26 5.72 -5.03
CA LEU A 386 -5.41 6.35 -5.70
C LEU A 386 -6.38 6.80 -4.61
N GLY A 387 -6.10 7.96 -4.04
CA GLY A 387 -6.71 8.44 -2.80
C GLY A 387 -8.09 9.08 -2.98
N ASN A 388 -8.44 9.95 -2.04
CA ASN A 388 -9.76 10.61 -2.05
C ASN A 388 -10.05 11.34 -3.36
N GLY A 389 -11.23 11.09 -3.94
CA GLY A 389 -11.71 11.76 -5.13
C GLY A 389 -11.12 11.26 -6.45
N SER A 390 -10.32 10.18 -6.44
CA SER A 390 -9.86 9.51 -7.67
C SER A 390 -11.01 8.79 -8.36
N GLN A 391 -11.19 8.98 -9.67
CA GLN A 391 -12.35 8.46 -10.40
C GLN A 391 -11.99 7.82 -11.73
N ASN A 392 -12.59 6.65 -11.99
CA ASN A 392 -12.47 5.94 -13.27
C ASN A 392 -11.01 5.61 -13.65
N ASP A 393 -10.15 5.39 -12.66
CA ASP A 393 -8.75 5.07 -12.86
C ASP A 393 -8.57 3.56 -13.09
N THR A 394 -7.52 3.21 -13.79
CA THR A 394 -7.23 1.81 -14.10
C THR A 394 -5.79 1.43 -13.77
N VAL A 395 -5.64 0.27 -13.15
CA VAL A 395 -4.35 -0.41 -12.93
C VAL A 395 -4.46 -1.77 -13.60
N THR A 396 -3.79 -1.95 -14.72
CA THR A 396 -3.93 -3.16 -15.56
C THR A 396 -2.56 -3.74 -15.88
N ALA A 397 -2.40 -5.04 -15.70
CA ALA A 397 -1.19 -5.79 -16.03
C ALA A 397 0.08 -5.19 -15.39
N CYS A 398 -0.04 -4.63 -14.19
CA CYS A 398 1.06 -4.04 -13.44
C CYS A 398 1.70 -5.06 -12.47
N VAL A 399 2.93 -4.77 -12.05
CA VAL A 399 3.65 -5.58 -11.05
C VAL A 399 3.97 -4.72 -9.85
N PHE A 400 3.65 -5.24 -8.65
CA PHE A 400 3.96 -4.62 -7.36
C PHE A 400 4.81 -5.59 -6.55
N THR A 401 6.06 -5.25 -6.31
CA THR A 401 6.98 -6.14 -5.59
C THR A 401 8.05 -5.38 -4.82
N ASP A 402 8.57 -5.99 -3.76
CA ASP A 402 9.57 -5.40 -2.85
C ASP A 402 9.18 -3.98 -2.40
N ILE A 403 7.96 -3.87 -1.88
CA ILE A 403 7.38 -2.65 -1.35
C ILE A 403 7.33 -2.73 0.17
N SER A 404 7.80 -1.69 0.87
CA SER A 404 7.91 -1.71 2.34
C SER A 404 6.56 -1.76 3.05
N GLY A 405 5.52 -1.11 2.52
CA GLY A 405 4.15 -1.09 3.03
C GLY A 405 3.14 -1.74 2.07
N ASN A 406 1.94 -1.15 1.96
CA ASN A 406 0.89 -1.65 1.06
C ASN A 406 1.33 -1.62 -0.40
N GLY A 407 0.87 -2.57 -1.20
CA GLY A 407 1.10 -2.52 -2.64
C GLY A 407 0.34 -1.37 -3.30
N LEU A 408 -0.96 -1.32 -3.08
CA LEU A 408 -1.89 -0.33 -3.64
C LEU A 408 -2.92 0.11 -2.60
N ASP A 409 -3.12 1.42 -2.48
CA ASP A 409 -4.15 2.03 -1.65
C ASP A 409 -5.25 2.64 -2.52
N LEU A 410 -6.51 2.43 -2.16
CA LEU A 410 -7.69 2.98 -2.83
C LEU A 410 -8.53 3.80 -1.85
N GLY A 411 -8.80 5.06 -2.17
CA GLY A 411 -9.59 5.96 -1.34
C GLY A 411 -8.91 6.34 -0.02
N GLY A 412 -9.68 6.92 0.87
CA GLY A 412 -9.30 7.28 2.22
C GLY A 412 -10.32 6.79 3.24
N VAL A 413 -10.04 7.04 4.54
CA VAL A 413 -10.91 6.64 5.66
C VAL A 413 -11.49 7.83 6.42
N ASP A 414 -11.27 9.02 5.91
CA ASP A 414 -11.54 10.32 6.59
C ASP A 414 -12.79 11.04 6.08
N ILE A 415 -13.33 10.66 4.91
CA ILE A 415 -14.49 11.33 4.31
C ILE A 415 -15.60 10.32 3.99
N PRO A 416 -16.40 9.88 4.99
CA PRO A 416 -17.46 8.89 4.76
C PRO A 416 -18.67 9.45 4.01
N GLN A 417 -18.88 10.76 4.05
CA GLN A 417 -20.00 11.45 3.43
C GLN A 417 -19.52 12.73 2.75
N PRO A 418 -18.90 12.63 1.57
CA PRO A 418 -18.41 13.78 0.83
C PRO A 418 -19.56 14.67 0.35
N GLY A 419 -19.28 15.95 0.17
CA GLY A 419 -20.30 16.95 -0.17
C GLY A 419 -20.80 16.91 -1.61
N SER A 420 -20.10 16.17 -2.50
CA SER A 420 -20.47 16.00 -3.91
C SER A 420 -19.92 14.70 -4.47
N ALA A 421 -20.51 14.23 -5.56
CA ALA A 421 -20.04 13.04 -6.28
C ALA A 421 -18.58 13.19 -6.80
N ALA A 422 -18.13 14.40 -7.11
CA ALA A 422 -16.74 14.66 -7.50
C ALA A 422 -15.71 14.41 -6.38
N GLN A 423 -16.16 14.17 -5.16
CA GLN A 423 -15.30 13.84 -4.02
C GLN A 423 -15.31 12.33 -3.70
N HIS A 424 -16.17 11.55 -4.37
CA HIS A 424 -16.18 10.10 -4.22
C HIS A 424 -14.96 9.49 -4.92
N THR A 425 -14.33 8.53 -4.28
CA THR A 425 -13.42 7.61 -4.97
C THR A 425 -14.25 6.52 -5.60
N SER A 426 -14.29 6.47 -6.95
CA SER A 426 -15.28 5.64 -7.63
C SER A 426 -14.82 5.13 -8.99
N GLY A 427 -15.37 3.99 -9.41
CA GLY A 427 -15.12 3.44 -10.74
C GLY A 427 -13.70 2.94 -10.98
N ILE A 428 -12.93 2.69 -9.90
CA ILE A 428 -11.54 2.21 -10.01
C ILE A 428 -11.54 0.75 -10.46
N THR A 429 -10.66 0.43 -11.40
CA THR A 429 -10.45 -0.95 -11.86
C THR A 429 -9.01 -1.38 -11.65
N VAL A 430 -8.80 -2.41 -10.83
CA VAL A 430 -7.51 -3.05 -10.59
C VAL A 430 -7.60 -4.48 -11.11
N LYS A 431 -6.89 -4.78 -12.20
CA LYS A 431 -7.02 -6.10 -12.81
C LYS A 431 -5.74 -6.61 -13.47
N ASP A 432 -5.68 -7.93 -13.61
CA ASP A 432 -4.61 -8.62 -14.33
C ASP A 432 -3.20 -8.25 -13.82
N SER A 433 -3.08 -7.84 -12.55
CA SER A 433 -1.84 -7.36 -11.94
C SER A 433 -1.28 -8.39 -10.96
N HIS A 434 0.04 -8.37 -10.76
CA HIS A 434 0.75 -9.26 -9.84
C HIS A 434 1.26 -8.49 -8.63
N PHE A 435 0.83 -8.88 -7.44
CA PHE A 435 1.28 -8.34 -6.17
C PHE A 435 2.02 -9.45 -5.41
N TYR A 436 3.30 -9.29 -5.19
CA TYR A 436 4.09 -10.25 -4.40
C TYR A 436 5.21 -9.55 -3.64
N ASP A 437 5.64 -10.13 -2.52
CA ASP A 437 6.63 -9.52 -1.65
C ASP A 437 6.32 -8.04 -1.34
N THR A 438 5.05 -7.73 -1.08
CA THR A 438 4.63 -6.44 -0.52
C THR A 438 4.67 -6.50 1.00
N ALA A 439 4.66 -5.33 1.66
CA ALA A 439 4.77 -5.19 3.12
C ALA A 439 6.07 -5.81 3.68
N THR A 440 7.18 -5.67 2.96
CA THR A 440 8.48 -6.30 3.30
C THR A 440 9.17 -5.68 4.51
N GLU A 441 8.73 -4.52 4.97
CA GLU A 441 9.25 -3.84 6.15
C GLU A 441 8.16 -3.56 7.19
N TYR A 442 7.00 -3.07 6.76
CA TYR A 442 5.83 -2.81 7.61
C TYR A 442 4.85 -3.97 7.44
N HIS A 443 5.10 -5.06 8.17
CA HIS A 443 4.45 -6.35 7.93
C HIS A 443 2.94 -6.38 8.17
N GLY A 444 2.36 -5.38 8.83
CA GLY A 444 0.91 -5.21 8.92
C GLY A 444 0.26 -4.65 7.65
N GLY A 445 1.07 -4.31 6.64
CA GLY A 445 0.60 -3.89 5.32
C GLY A 445 -0.06 -5.03 4.53
N VAL A 446 -0.80 -4.64 3.49
CA VAL A 446 -1.60 -5.52 2.64
C VAL A 446 -1.26 -5.30 1.16
N ALA A 447 -1.58 -6.27 0.30
CA ALA A 447 -1.31 -6.07 -1.12
C ALA A 447 -2.23 -4.99 -1.71
N VAL A 448 -3.53 -5.01 -1.39
CA VAL A 448 -4.50 -3.98 -1.80
C VAL A 448 -5.31 -3.55 -0.58
N ASP A 449 -5.26 -2.27 -0.25
CA ASP A 449 -6.06 -1.62 0.78
C ASP A 449 -7.13 -0.72 0.17
N ALA A 450 -8.35 -0.74 0.71
CA ALA A 450 -9.43 0.14 0.26
C ALA A 450 -10.23 0.70 1.43
N GLY A 451 -10.28 2.03 1.48
CA GLY A 451 -11.12 2.78 2.38
C GLY A 451 -12.54 2.94 1.84
N TYR A 452 -13.07 4.18 1.86
CA TYR A 452 -14.35 4.48 1.24
C TYR A 452 -14.19 4.55 -0.28
N ILE A 453 -14.76 3.57 -0.97
CA ILE A 453 -14.81 3.51 -2.44
C ILE A 453 -16.18 3.01 -2.90
N GLU A 454 -16.58 3.34 -4.12
CA GLU A 454 -17.80 2.82 -4.72
C GLU A 454 -17.60 2.37 -6.18
N THR A 455 -18.42 1.42 -6.60
CA THR A 455 -18.51 0.96 -8.01
C THR A 455 -17.14 0.56 -8.57
N SER A 456 -16.29 0.00 -7.72
CA SER A 456 -14.90 -0.34 -8.05
C SER A 456 -14.72 -1.86 -8.16
N THR A 457 -13.72 -2.27 -8.93
CA THR A 457 -13.47 -3.68 -9.24
C THR A 457 -12.01 -4.04 -9.01
N ILE A 458 -11.78 -5.12 -8.23
CA ILE A 458 -10.47 -5.75 -8.03
C ILE A 458 -10.59 -7.19 -8.57
N ALA A 459 -10.07 -7.45 -9.77
CA ALA A 459 -10.37 -8.71 -10.46
C ALA A 459 -9.17 -9.28 -11.21
N HIS A 460 -9.13 -10.60 -11.32
CA HIS A 460 -8.12 -11.32 -12.10
C HIS A 460 -6.67 -11.00 -11.71
N ASN A 461 -6.43 -10.57 -10.47
CA ASN A 461 -5.06 -10.35 -9.99
C ASN A 461 -4.49 -11.65 -9.42
N GLN A 462 -3.16 -11.76 -9.42
CA GLN A 462 -2.45 -12.73 -8.62
C GLN A 462 -1.80 -12.04 -7.44
N ILE A 463 -2.00 -12.57 -6.22
CA ILE A 463 -1.45 -12.04 -4.97
C ILE A 463 -0.80 -13.18 -4.22
N ASP A 464 0.49 -13.06 -3.93
CA ASP A 464 1.23 -14.10 -3.25
C ASP A 464 2.42 -13.56 -2.43
N HIS A 465 2.95 -14.40 -1.53
CA HIS A 465 4.10 -14.10 -0.67
C HIS A 465 3.91 -12.81 0.15
N VAL A 466 2.73 -12.67 0.77
CA VAL A 466 2.42 -11.50 1.62
C VAL A 466 2.39 -11.88 3.10
N PRO A 467 2.94 -11.02 3.99
CA PRO A 467 3.08 -11.34 5.42
C PRO A 467 1.75 -11.30 6.17
N TYR A 468 0.75 -10.63 5.64
CA TYR A 468 -0.56 -10.42 6.25
C TYR A 468 -1.68 -10.61 5.21
N THR A 469 -2.75 -9.84 5.32
CA THR A 469 -3.94 -9.90 4.44
C THR A 469 -3.58 -9.55 3.00
N ALA A 470 -4.20 -10.23 2.04
CA ALA A 470 -3.98 -9.91 0.62
C ALA A 470 -4.83 -8.72 0.18
N ILE A 471 -6.15 -8.78 0.31
CA ILE A 471 -7.07 -7.68 -0.02
C ILE A 471 -7.84 -7.29 1.24
N SER A 472 -7.79 -6.01 1.61
CA SER A 472 -8.48 -5.45 2.75
C SER A 472 -9.36 -4.30 2.30
N ILE A 473 -10.69 -4.38 2.52
CA ILE A 473 -11.66 -3.42 1.98
C ILE A 473 -12.70 -3.01 3.01
N GLY A 474 -13.22 -1.79 2.87
CA GLY A 474 -14.26 -1.22 3.72
C GLY A 474 -13.73 -0.46 4.93
N TRP A 475 -12.47 -0.13 4.94
CA TRP A 475 -11.86 0.70 5.96
C TRP A 475 -12.57 2.06 6.06
N GLY A 476 -12.80 2.48 7.31
CA GLY A 476 -13.66 3.62 7.62
C GLY A 476 -15.08 3.22 7.97
N GLY A 477 -15.60 2.12 7.45
CA GLY A 477 -16.97 1.67 7.67
C GLY A 477 -17.25 1.04 9.04
N TRP A 478 -16.24 0.55 9.76
CA TRP A 478 -16.44 -0.07 11.07
C TRP A 478 -16.94 0.89 12.14
N PRO A 479 -16.44 2.11 12.31
CA PRO A 479 -16.96 3.04 13.28
C PRO A 479 -18.42 3.43 13.05
N ASP A 480 -18.90 3.39 11.82
CA ASP A 480 -20.30 3.67 11.51
C ASP A 480 -21.25 2.69 12.18
N LYS A 481 -20.75 1.50 12.49
CA LYS A 481 -21.51 0.43 13.14
C LYS A 481 -21.55 0.51 14.67
N VAL A 482 -20.63 1.23 15.29
CA VAL A 482 -20.60 1.34 16.76
C VAL A 482 -21.65 2.30 17.29
N ARG A 483 -22.29 3.06 16.42
CA ARG A 483 -23.44 3.88 16.73
C ARG A 483 -24.74 3.17 16.39
N LEU A 484 -25.75 3.41 17.17
CA LEU A 484 -27.12 2.92 16.95
C LEU A 484 -28.08 4.09 16.81
N PRO A 485 -28.80 4.23 15.67
CA PRO A 485 -28.62 3.42 14.47
C PRO A 485 -27.31 3.73 13.75
N ALA A 486 -26.77 2.72 13.05
CA ALA A 486 -25.60 2.88 12.21
C ALA A 486 -25.89 3.87 11.08
N GLN A 487 -24.90 4.69 10.73
CA GLN A 487 -25.02 5.65 9.64
C GLN A 487 -24.35 5.10 8.38
N PRO A 488 -25.00 5.15 7.22
CA PRO A 488 -24.39 4.70 5.97
C PRO A 488 -23.26 5.65 5.55
N ASN A 489 -22.28 5.08 4.86
CA ASN A 489 -21.27 5.81 4.09
C ASN A 489 -21.56 5.65 2.59
N TYR A 490 -20.72 6.21 1.71
CA TYR A 490 -20.93 6.10 0.27
C TYR A 490 -20.40 4.81 -0.37
N SER A 491 -19.70 3.97 0.39
CA SER A 491 -19.16 2.71 -0.15
C SER A 491 -20.28 1.78 -0.62
N ASN A 492 -20.25 1.38 -1.89
CA ASN A 492 -21.24 0.46 -2.46
C ASN A 492 -20.78 -0.12 -3.80
N ASN A 493 -21.45 -1.19 -4.24
CA ASN A 493 -21.25 -1.84 -5.55
C ASN A 493 -19.79 -2.24 -5.85
N ASN A 494 -18.96 -2.51 -4.85
CA ASN A 494 -17.60 -2.97 -5.08
C ASN A 494 -17.58 -4.47 -5.35
N THR A 495 -16.66 -4.90 -6.21
CA THR A 495 -16.53 -6.31 -6.58
C THR A 495 -15.08 -6.76 -6.50
N ILE A 496 -14.85 -7.87 -5.78
CA ILE A 496 -13.57 -8.56 -5.67
C ILE A 496 -13.76 -9.93 -6.30
N SER A 497 -13.23 -10.15 -7.51
CA SER A 497 -13.60 -11.35 -8.26
C SER A 497 -12.45 -11.98 -9.03
N TYR A 498 -12.48 -13.31 -9.09
CA TYR A 498 -11.56 -14.10 -9.90
C TYR A 498 -10.08 -13.84 -9.62
N ASN A 499 -9.72 -13.36 -8.43
CA ASN A 499 -8.33 -13.24 -8.04
C ASN A 499 -7.77 -14.62 -7.65
N LEU A 500 -6.49 -14.85 -7.91
CA LEU A 500 -5.72 -15.97 -7.38
C LEU A 500 -4.89 -15.47 -6.21
N ILE A 501 -5.14 -16.01 -5.01
CA ILE A 501 -4.45 -15.61 -3.79
C ILE A 501 -3.83 -16.85 -3.16
N HIS A 502 -2.51 -16.84 -2.95
CA HIS A 502 -1.81 -17.97 -2.32
C HIS A 502 -0.58 -17.52 -1.51
N ASP A 503 -0.04 -18.39 -0.68
CA ASP A 503 1.15 -18.09 0.15
C ASP A 503 1.01 -16.76 0.91
N HIS A 504 -0.17 -16.53 1.47
CA HIS A 504 -0.52 -15.31 2.21
C HIS A 504 -0.58 -15.56 3.72
N MET A 505 -0.64 -14.49 4.51
CA MET A 505 -0.66 -14.56 5.98
C MET A 505 0.57 -15.29 6.55
N SER A 506 1.75 -15.03 5.98
CA SER A 506 2.95 -15.79 6.36
C SER A 506 3.54 -15.40 7.73
N LEU A 507 3.17 -14.25 8.28
CA LEU A 507 3.81 -13.70 9.48
C LEU A 507 2.83 -13.23 10.56
N LEU A 508 1.79 -12.48 10.20
CA LEU A 508 0.81 -11.92 11.13
C LEU A 508 -0.49 -12.74 11.15
N GLY A 509 -1.31 -12.53 12.16
CA GLY A 509 -2.58 -13.23 12.37
C GLY A 509 -3.79 -12.31 12.30
N ASP A 510 -4.99 -12.90 12.49
CA ASP A 510 -6.30 -12.20 12.55
C ASP A 510 -6.58 -11.36 11.29
N GLY A 511 -6.34 -11.96 10.13
CA GLY A 511 -6.61 -11.43 8.79
C GLY A 511 -7.09 -12.53 7.85
N GLY A 512 -7.01 -12.32 6.54
CA GLY A 512 -7.47 -13.29 5.55
C GLY A 512 -6.97 -13.03 4.13
N ALA A 513 -7.37 -13.84 3.18
CA ALA A 513 -7.15 -13.55 1.77
C ALA A 513 -7.95 -12.32 1.33
N VAL A 514 -9.24 -12.27 1.72
CA VAL A 514 -10.11 -11.11 1.56
C VAL A 514 -10.71 -10.77 2.93
N TYR A 515 -10.38 -9.60 3.41
CA TYR A 515 -10.90 -9.03 4.66
C TYR A 515 -11.85 -7.88 4.33
N THR A 516 -13.09 -7.97 4.80
CA THR A 516 -14.10 -6.94 4.61
C THR A 516 -14.53 -6.36 5.95
N ASN A 517 -14.88 -5.09 5.98
CA ASN A 517 -15.11 -4.34 7.21
C ASN A 517 -16.23 -3.30 7.02
N GLY A 518 -17.10 -3.17 8.02
CA GLY A 518 -18.08 -2.10 8.08
C GLY A 518 -19.25 -2.22 7.10
N ILE A 519 -19.95 -1.11 6.92
CA ILE A 519 -21.16 -1.04 6.07
C ILE A 519 -20.76 -0.78 4.62
N THR A 520 -21.22 -1.63 3.72
CA THR A 520 -21.07 -1.44 2.28
C THR A 520 -22.45 -1.48 1.63
N GLY A 521 -22.85 -0.39 0.96
CA GLY A 521 -24.18 -0.30 0.36
C GLY A 521 -25.33 -0.07 1.37
N THR A 522 -26.55 -0.17 0.87
CA THR A 522 -27.80 -0.03 1.61
C THR A 522 -28.68 -1.28 1.58
N SER A 523 -28.28 -2.27 0.80
CA SER A 523 -28.96 -3.58 0.64
C SER A 523 -28.02 -4.58 -0.01
N MET A 524 -28.39 -5.86 -0.02
CA MET A 524 -27.64 -6.93 -0.70
C MET A 524 -27.46 -6.66 -2.22
N SER A 525 -28.37 -5.89 -2.85
CA SER A 525 -28.30 -5.61 -4.29
C SER A 525 -27.17 -4.64 -4.67
N ASN A 526 -26.79 -3.75 -3.77
CA ASN A 526 -25.71 -2.76 -3.97
C ASN A 526 -24.57 -2.89 -2.95
N GLY A 527 -24.50 -3.99 -2.24
CA GLY A 527 -23.43 -4.31 -1.32
C GLY A 527 -22.17 -4.79 -2.03
N GLU A 528 -21.21 -5.23 -1.23
CA GLU A 528 -19.93 -5.74 -1.69
C GLU A 528 -20.02 -7.19 -2.14
N LYS A 529 -19.27 -7.55 -3.18
CA LYS A 529 -19.28 -8.89 -3.76
C LYS A 529 -17.87 -9.48 -3.81
N VAL A 530 -17.72 -10.66 -3.22
CA VAL A 530 -16.49 -11.49 -3.25
C VAL A 530 -16.81 -12.76 -4.05
N VAL A 531 -16.43 -12.80 -5.33
CA VAL A 531 -16.99 -13.77 -6.28
C VAL A 531 -15.92 -14.52 -7.05
N GLY A 532 -15.98 -15.85 -7.05
CA GLY A 532 -15.16 -16.69 -7.92
C GLY A 532 -13.66 -16.62 -7.68
N ASN A 533 -13.21 -16.12 -6.52
CA ASN A 533 -11.79 -16.07 -6.21
C ASN A 533 -11.26 -17.48 -5.91
N VAL A 534 -10.01 -17.72 -6.26
CA VAL A 534 -9.28 -18.95 -6.00
C VAL A 534 -8.24 -18.66 -4.93
N VAL A 535 -8.35 -19.34 -3.78
CA VAL A 535 -7.50 -19.10 -2.62
C VAL A 535 -6.91 -20.41 -2.11
N HIS A 536 -5.60 -20.45 -1.89
CA HIS A 536 -4.95 -21.61 -1.33
C HIS A 536 -3.65 -21.27 -0.56
N ASP A 537 -3.11 -22.25 0.14
CA ASP A 537 -1.84 -22.12 0.87
C ASP A 537 -1.83 -20.90 1.83
N GLN A 538 -2.88 -20.83 2.66
CA GLN A 538 -2.94 -19.84 3.73
C GLN A 538 -2.06 -20.31 4.89
N LEU A 539 -1.04 -19.52 5.23
CA LEU A 539 0.04 -19.93 6.12
C LEU A 539 -0.22 -19.64 7.60
N ASN A 540 -1.17 -18.78 7.91
CA ASN A 540 -1.48 -18.38 9.27
C ASN A 540 -2.04 -19.56 10.12
N THR A 541 -1.65 -19.57 11.40
CA THR A 541 -2.14 -20.52 12.41
C THR A 541 -2.82 -19.82 13.60
N SER A 542 -2.95 -18.48 13.59
CA SER A 542 -3.38 -17.71 14.76
C SER A 542 -4.47 -16.68 14.41
N GLY A 543 -5.73 -17.08 14.58
CA GLY A 543 -6.88 -16.20 14.41
C GLY A 543 -7.18 -15.81 12.95
N GLY A 544 -8.32 -15.16 12.70
CA GLY A 544 -8.77 -14.76 11.38
C GLY A 544 -9.49 -15.87 10.60
N HIS A 545 -9.82 -15.56 9.37
CA HIS A 545 -10.52 -16.46 8.44
C HIS A 545 -10.01 -16.19 7.02
N VAL A 546 -10.22 -17.09 6.08
CA VAL A 546 -9.74 -16.90 4.70
C VAL A 546 -10.55 -15.83 3.99
N LEU A 547 -11.87 -15.95 3.97
CA LEU A 547 -12.81 -14.92 3.53
C LEU A 547 -13.46 -14.35 4.80
N TYR A 548 -13.02 -13.16 5.21
CA TYR A 548 -13.28 -12.66 6.55
C TYR A 548 -14.21 -11.44 6.53
N THR A 549 -15.43 -11.62 7.01
CA THR A 549 -16.37 -10.51 7.23
C THR A 549 -16.25 -10.04 8.69
N ASP A 550 -15.39 -9.07 8.95
CA ASP A 550 -15.08 -8.58 10.30
C ASP A 550 -15.85 -7.27 10.62
N ASN A 551 -15.82 -6.91 11.89
CA ASN A 551 -16.24 -5.62 12.47
C ASN A 551 -17.50 -5.01 11.84
N GLY A 552 -18.57 -5.80 11.78
CA GLY A 552 -19.85 -5.35 11.29
C GLY A 552 -19.96 -5.20 9.78
N ALA A 553 -19.16 -5.95 9.02
CA ALA A 553 -19.34 -6.08 7.59
C ALA A 553 -20.80 -6.40 7.25
N THR A 554 -21.39 -5.64 6.33
CA THR A 554 -22.84 -5.66 6.07
C THR A 554 -23.10 -5.56 4.58
N TYR A 555 -24.07 -6.33 4.09
CA TYR A 555 -24.42 -6.46 2.68
C TYR A 555 -23.30 -7.06 1.83
N VAL A 556 -22.58 -8.04 2.38
CA VAL A 556 -21.50 -8.74 1.68
C VAL A 556 -22.01 -10.04 1.09
N SER A 557 -21.75 -10.27 -0.20
CA SER A 557 -22.02 -11.54 -0.89
C SER A 557 -20.71 -12.28 -1.18
N ILE A 558 -20.60 -13.54 -0.73
CA ILE A 558 -19.43 -14.41 -0.92
C ILE A 558 -19.87 -15.60 -1.77
N LEU A 559 -19.61 -15.56 -3.06
CA LEU A 559 -20.25 -16.42 -4.04
C LEU A 559 -19.25 -17.19 -4.91
N GLY A 560 -19.38 -18.51 -4.94
CA GLY A 560 -18.65 -19.36 -5.88
C GLY A 560 -17.13 -19.34 -5.76
N ASN A 561 -16.57 -18.97 -4.60
CA ASN A 561 -15.13 -18.98 -4.38
C ASN A 561 -14.63 -20.40 -4.15
N ALA A 562 -13.36 -20.67 -4.45
CA ALA A 562 -12.69 -21.94 -4.19
C ALA A 562 -11.54 -21.72 -3.20
N VAL A 563 -11.54 -22.49 -2.10
CA VAL A 563 -10.55 -22.36 -1.02
C VAL A 563 -10.05 -23.75 -0.63
N TRP A 564 -8.73 -23.95 -0.53
CA TRP A 564 -8.14 -25.20 -0.04
C TRP A 564 -6.76 -24.98 0.58
N ASN A 565 -6.23 -26.01 1.24
CA ASN A 565 -4.94 -25.99 1.94
C ASN A 565 -4.82 -24.79 2.89
N ILE A 566 -5.72 -24.76 3.88
CA ILE A 566 -5.86 -23.65 4.83
C ILE A 566 -5.75 -24.15 6.27
N ASN A 567 -5.25 -23.30 7.15
CA ASN A 567 -5.05 -23.60 8.58
C ASN A 567 -6.10 -22.96 9.50
N VAL A 568 -7.01 -22.16 8.97
CA VAL A 568 -8.10 -21.49 9.69
C VAL A 568 -9.43 -21.77 9.00
N SER A 569 -10.55 -21.33 9.57
CA SER A 569 -11.86 -21.48 8.92
C SER A 569 -11.91 -20.74 7.57
N PRO A 570 -12.51 -21.34 6.54
CA PRO A 570 -12.60 -20.71 5.22
C PRO A 570 -13.42 -19.42 5.22
N TRP A 571 -14.42 -19.33 6.07
CA TRP A 571 -15.20 -18.13 6.33
C TRP A 571 -15.45 -17.97 7.82
N GLY A 572 -15.54 -16.74 8.25
CA GLY A 572 -15.99 -16.38 9.57
C GLY A 572 -16.29 -14.92 9.71
N SER A 573 -17.02 -14.62 10.75
CA SER A 573 -17.49 -13.29 11.07
C SER A 573 -17.38 -13.05 12.56
N LYS A 574 -16.87 -11.89 12.94
CA LYS A 574 -16.84 -11.43 14.34
C LYS A 574 -17.88 -10.34 14.61
N HIS A 575 -18.77 -10.11 13.69
CA HIS A 575 -19.81 -9.14 13.92
C HIS A 575 -21.01 -9.78 14.61
N VAL A 576 -21.51 -9.11 15.55
CA VAL A 576 -22.80 -9.35 16.14
C VAL A 576 -23.54 -8.04 15.98
N ASN A 577 -24.51 -8.02 15.07
CA ASN A 577 -25.61 -7.09 15.07
C ASN A 577 -25.34 -5.69 15.63
N TYR A 578 -24.50 -4.96 14.97
CA TYR A 578 -24.32 -3.55 15.29
C TYR A 578 -25.42 -2.65 14.68
N THR A 579 -26.13 -3.14 13.65
CA THR A 579 -27.14 -2.34 12.93
C THR A 579 -28.51 -2.38 13.53
N ALA A 580 -28.97 -3.52 14.04
CA ALA A 580 -30.36 -3.69 14.47
C ALA A 580 -30.56 -3.69 15.99
N GLY A 581 -29.51 -3.94 16.78
CA GLY A 581 -29.64 -4.07 18.22
C GLY A 581 -30.49 -5.26 18.69
N ASP A 582 -30.86 -6.16 17.78
CA ASP A 582 -31.80 -7.26 17.99
C ASP A 582 -31.12 -8.64 18.18
N GLY A 583 -29.79 -8.72 18.19
CA GLY A 583 -29.02 -9.95 18.38
C GLY A 583 -28.90 -10.82 17.12
N THR A 584 -29.33 -10.33 15.94
CA THR A 584 -29.18 -11.04 14.67
C THR A 584 -27.92 -10.62 13.93
N TYR A 585 -27.44 -11.44 12.99
CA TYR A 585 -26.29 -11.11 12.15
C TYR A 585 -26.63 -10.00 11.16
N ASP A 586 -25.61 -9.27 10.73
CA ASP A 586 -25.73 -8.31 9.63
C ASP A 586 -25.92 -9.03 8.31
N PRO A 587 -26.67 -8.46 7.34
CA PRO A 587 -26.98 -9.11 6.08
C PRO A 587 -25.73 -9.57 5.33
N THR A 588 -25.66 -10.89 5.06
CA THR A 588 -24.54 -11.54 4.38
C THR A 588 -25.09 -12.76 3.62
N ASP A 589 -24.60 -12.97 2.39
CA ASP A 589 -24.99 -14.07 1.51
C ASP A 589 -23.77 -14.90 1.12
N ILE A 590 -23.80 -16.22 1.37
CA ILE A 590 -22.65 -17.13 1.26
C ILE A 590 -23.09 -18.37 0.48
N GLU A 591 -22.96 -18.36 -0.83
CA GLU A 591 -23.48 -19.39 -1.68
C GLU A 591 -22.45 -20.02 -2.63
N GLY A 592 -22.58 -21.32 -2.86
CA GLY A 592 -21.90 -22.04 -3.92
C GLY A 592 -20.38 -22.11 -3.81
N ASN A 593 -19.81 -21.84 -2.63
CA ASN A 593 -18.36 -21.87 -2.43
C ASN A 593 -17.85 -23.32 -2.26
N TYR A 594 -16.60 -23.56 -2.64
CA TYR A 594 -15.87 -24.81 -2.51
C TYR A 594 -14.79 -24.67 -1.45
N TRP A 595 -14.95 -25.29 -0.28
CA TRP A 595 -13.99 -25.15 0.82
C TRP A 595 -13.98 -26.33 1.80
N PRO A 596 -12.90 -26.57 2.56
CA PRO A 596 -12.89 -27.59 3.63
C PRO A 596 -13.61 -27.05 4.87
N ASN A 597 -14.40 -27.89 5.52
CA ASN A 597 -15.04 -27.61 6.81
C ASN A 597 -15.76 -26.25 6.90
N GLY A 598 -16.45 -25.88 5.83
CA GLY A 598 -17.26 -24.66 5.78
C GLY A 598 -18.51 -24.76 6.66
N PRO A 599 -19.21 -23.65 6.90
CA PRO A 599 -20.43 -23.63 7.67
C PRO A 599 -21.54 -24.45 6.97
N SER A 600 -22.41 -25.04 7.79
CA SER A 600 -23.63 -25.70 7.30
C SER A 600 -24.62 -24.69 6.77
N ASP A 601 -25.53 -25.15 5.93
CA ASP A 601 -26.63 -24.34 5.41
C ASP A 601 -27.44 -23.70 6.52
N TYR A 602 -27.76 -22.43 6.36
CA TYR A 602 -28.41 -21.61 7.36
C TYR A 602 -29.17 -20.45 6.72
N ASP A 603 -30.39 -20.20 7.15
CA ASP A 603 -31.20 -19.06 6.69
C ASP A 603 -31.94 -18.45 7.90
N ASN A 604 -31.62 -17.23 8.25
CA ASN A 604 -32.31 -16.48 9.31
C ASN A 604 -32.88 -15.14 8.83
N LYS A 605 -33.12 -15.00 7.52
CA LYS A 605 -33.61 -13.79 6.84
C LYS A 605 -32.56 -12.67 6.65
N LYS A 606 -31.41 -12.76 7.30
CA LYS A 606 -30.31 -11.79 7.17
C LYS A 606 -29.02 -12.45 6.69
N VAL A 607 -28.72 -13.65 7.19
CA VAL A 607 -27.58 -14.44 6.74
C VAL A 607 -28.12 -15.66 6.01
N LEU A 608 -27.77 -15.77 4.75
CA LEU A 608 -28.03 -16.94 3.93
C LEU A 608 -26.72 -17.69 3.71
N ILE A 609 -26.69 -18.97 4.10
CA ILE A 609 -25.58 -19.89 3.81
C ILE A 609 -26.19 -21.08 3.08
N LYS A 610 -25.84 -21.27 1.80
CA LYS A 610 -26.53 -22.22 0.96
C LYS A 610 -25.64 -22.80 -0.14
N ASP A 611 -25.90 -24.05 -0.48
CA ASP A 611 -25.29 -24.74 -1.62
C ASP A 611 -23.75 -24.71 -1.62
N ASN A 612 -23.09 -24.61 -0.46
CA ASN A 612 -21.63 -24.66 -0.37
C ASN A 612 -21.13 -26.11 -0.40
N HIS A 613 -20.01 -26.33 -1.08
CA HIS A 613 -19.47 -27.66 -1.35
C HIS A 613 -18.27 -27.96 -0.44
N ALA A 614 -18.39 -29.01 0.36
CA ALA A 614 -17.26 -29.50 1.16
C ALA A 614 -16.26 -30.22 0.26
N ILE A 615 -14.99 -29.78 0.31
CA ILE A 615 -13.88 -30.38 -0.43
C ILE A 615 -12.72 -30.73 0.49
N THR A 616 -11.83 -31.60 0.02
CA THR A 616 -10.57 -31.95 0.70
C THR A 616 -9.34 -31.47 -0.08
N GLY A 617 -9.53 -30.94 -1.28
CA GLY A 617 -8.47 -30.39 -2.12
C GLY A 617 -8.95 -29.92 -3.49
N SER A 618 -8.08 -29.31 -4.25
CA SER A 618 -8.38 -28.67 -5.53
C SER A 618 -9.02 -29.60 -6.60
N ALA A 619 -8.74 -30.90 -6.55
CA ALA A 619 -9.28 -31.88 -7.51
C ALA A 619 -10.83 -31.98 -7.46
N GLN A 620 -11.45 -31.50 -6.41
CA GLN A 620 -12.91 -31.48 -6.25
C GLN A 620 -13.54 -30.14 -6.63
N VAL A 621 -12.74 -29.14 -6.96
CA VAL A 621 -13.21 -27.85 -7.49
C VAL A 621 -13.42 -27.97 -8.99
N PRO A 622 -14.53 -27.47 -9.56
CA PRO A 622 -14.70 -27.40 -11.02
C PRO A 622 -13.52 -26.70 -11.69
N SER A 623 -12.96 -27.34 -12.72
CA SER A 623 -11.79 -26.80 -13.41
C SER A 623 -12.03 -25.41 -14.01
N SER A 624 -13.27 -25.08 -14.35
CA SER A 624 -13.66 -23.76 -14.84
C SER A 624 -13.47 -22.66 -13.79
N ILE A 625 -13.67 -22.94 -12.50
CA ILE A 625 -13.45 -21.98 -11.41
C ILE A 625 -11.96 -21.74 -11.25
N ILE A 626 -11.17 -22.82 -11.19
CA ILE A 626 -9.70 -22.70 -11.08
C ILE A 626 -9.12 -21.95 -12.29
N ALA A 627 -9.59 -22.25 -13.49
CA ALA A 627 -9.09 -21.63 -14.72
C ALA A 627 -9.47 -20.14 -14.85
N ALA A 628 -10.56 -19.72 -14.20
CA ALA A 628 -10.99 -18.32 -14.17
C ALA A 628 -10.22 -17.46 -13.15
N GLY A 629 -9.57 -18.09 -12.15
CA GLY A 629 -8.81 -17.37 -11.12
C GLY A 629 -7.46 -16.88 -11.62
N GLY A 630 -7.10 -15.66 -11.19
CA GLY A 630 -5.82 -15.04 -11.49
C GLY A 630 -5.78 -14.35 -12.87
N ILE A 631 -4.57 -13.97 -13.24
CA ILE A 631 -4.27 -13.14 -14.41
C ILE A 631 -4.74 -13.83 -15.71
N GLU A 632 -5.48 -13.12 -16.52
CA GLU A 632 -5.96 -13.60 -17.83
C GLU A 632 -4.78 -13.91 -18.76
N SER A 633 -4.98 -14.89 -19.65
CA SER A 633 -3.91 -15.51 -20.43
C SER A 633 -3.05 -14.51 -21.23
N GLN A 634 -3.66 -13.44 -21.74
CA GLN A 634 -2.96 -12.41 -22.53
C GLN A 634 -2.00 -11.54 -21.70
N TYR A 635 -2.16 -11.50 -20.38
CA TYR A 635 -1.33 -10.70 -19.48
C TYR A 635 -0.32 -11.52 -18.67
N ARG A 636 -0.35 -12.85 -18.73
CA ARG A 636 0.51 -13.73 -17.92
C ARG A 636 2.02 -13.53 -18.09
N ALA A 637 2.44 -12.83 -19.15
CA ALA A 637 3.84 -12.49 -19.35
C ALA A 637 4.44 -11.70 -18.17
N ILE A 638 3.64 -10.91 -17.44
CA ILE A 638 4.10 -10.14 -16.28
C ILE A 638 4.57 -11.02 -15.12
N LEU A 639 4.11 -12.27 -15.00
CA LEU A 639 4.56 -13.21 -13.97
C LEU A 639 6.04 -13.61 -14.08
N SER A 640 6.65 -13.43 -15.24
CA SER A 640 8.07 -13.69 -15.47
C SER A 640 8.94 -12.43 -15.47
N TRP A 641 8.32 -11.28 -15.20
CA TRP A 641 9.05 -10.01 -15.18
C TRP A 641 10.06 -9.98 -14.02
N GLN A 642 11.20 -9.35 -14.26
CA GLN A 642 12.24 -9.11 -13.25
C GLN A 642 12.63 -7.64 -13.25
N PRO A 643 12.98 -7.05 -12.09
CA PRO A 643 13.46 -5.67 -12.00
C PRO A 643 14.65 -5.40 -12.92
N ALA A 644 14.69 -4.19 -13.49
CA ALA A 644 15.75 -3.73 -14.38
C ALA A 644 17.03 -3.39 -13.62
#